data_c7d036bf5cb09cc8ad488503617bbc5d
#
_entry.id   c7d036bf5cb09cc8ad488503617bbc5d
#
_cell.length_a   1.000
_cell.length_b   1.000
_cell.length_c   1.000
_cell.angle_alpha   90.00
_cell.angle_beta   90.00
_cell.angle_gamma   90.00
#
_symmetry.space_group_name_H-M   'P 1'
#
loop_
_entity.id
_entity.type
_entity.pdbx_description
1 polymer ?
#
loop_
_entity_poly.entity_id
_entity_poly.type
_entity_poly.pdbx_seq_one_letter_code
_entity_poly.pdbx_strand_id
1 'polypeptide(L)'
;MKKGLLAFIYIVIFVIVSSAQVTQINSNKSLQLVSPLNTTQTIFASTIDSSLWVSNGTLAGTVQITTTIKYEAAAGLLSGKLIFRGSTAANGAELYITDGTSAGTVLVKDINAGVSSSIPAEFTLLNGFIYFDAATVAEGRELWRTNGTNAGTTLVKDIVPGTDSSNAIYQYHLFSNGTYLLFAAKTAANGIELWKSDGTTGGTNLLLDINTGNAGADSSNPANFYIYNSLVLFSATDATHGTEIWKTDGTGAGTVLVKDINPGTGSSTTLDIFGFSFPLLLGFHTFNNRVYFNASDGTSTGEVWGTDGTTANTTLLKNIVPGLSVSVILLIDAVDLSGKFIFPVSDGASRTELWQSDGTPAGTVLFKSFDAISAGGDIPAIFLPYNGDLQNGNFSQTLFQGNKFFFTASTTAAGYELWISDGTLVGTTMVKDILTGSGNGIDASKSLSYLYTSSELYFAATDATHGNELWKSDGTAGGTTMVADIYTNAGDALPELFLINNSKIFFGATNGDNATATDLYVVNGTFTPLPVKLVDFSVAPVANDAFIKWATSQEINTQSFTIQRSNDGLHFENITTVAAAVNAANGHGYSFTDKNILVSGGTIIYYRLLTTDADGKQELSNIIALKIKPTHWNARLLSNPVQQNIQLVTSGITGNVQVSIKDLSGKTIYSSQLQRVNAVTSVPASALLHGLYILVITSGGENKSIPFVK
;
A
#
# COMPACT_ATOMS: atom_id res chain seq x y z
N MET A 1 -19.84 -68.48 -40.00
CA MET A 1 -19.82 -67.84 -38.65
C MET A 1 -18.40 -67.38 -38.39
N LYS A 2 -18.16 -66.07 -38.67
CA LYS A 2 -16.86 -65.42 -38.37
C LYS A 2 -17.09 -64.52 -37.14
N LYS A 3 -16.44 -64.87 -36.02
CA LYS A 3 -16.40 -64.02 -34.83
C LYS A 3 -15.32 -62.95 -35.03
N GLY A 4 -15.73 -61.68 -35.11
CA GLY A 4 -14.83 -60.54 -35.12
C GLY A 4 -14.44 -60.19 -33.66
N LEU A 5 -13.15 -60.19 -33.40
CA LEU A 5 -12.53 -59.76 -32.12
C LEU A 5 -12.35 -58.23 -32.19
N LEU A 6 -13.12 -57.46 -31.41
CA LEU A 6 -12.86 -56.04 -31.20
C LEU A 6 -11.78 -55.88 -30.15
N ALA A 7 -10.59 -55.44 -30.56
CA ALA A 7 -9.55 -55.01 -29.64
C ALA A 7 -9.78 -53.58 -29.23
N PHE A 8 -10.08 -53.33 -27.95
CA PHE A 8 -10.06 -51.98 -27.35
C PHE A 8 -8.59 -51.60 -27.09
N ILE A 9 -8.12 -50.61 -27.85
CA ILE A 9 -6.85 -49.96 -27.57
C ILE A 9 -7.10 -48.93 -26.50
N TYR A 10 -6.66 -49.17 -25.26
CA TYR A 10 -6.57 -48.14 -24.22
C TYR A 10 -5.35 -47.26 -24.55
N ILE A 11 -5.61 -46.04 -25.02
CA ILE A 11 -4.58 -44.98 -25.07
C ILE A 11 -4.44 -44.45 -23.65
N VAL A 12 -3.39 -44.89 -22.96
CA VAL A 12 -2.96 -44.24 -21.69
C VAL A 12 -2.24 -42.95 -22.08
N ILE A 13 -2.94 -41.82 -21.95
CA ILE A 13 -2.30 -40.52 -22.05
C ILE A 13 -1.50 -40.35 -20.77
N PHE A 14 -0.19 -40.56 -20.83
CA PHE A 14 0.72 -40.06 -19.81
C PHE A 14 0.70 -38.52 -19.89
N VAL A 15 -0.04 -37.88 -19.01
CA VAL A 15 0.20 -36.48 -18.71
C VAL A 15 1.54 -36.43 -18.00
N ILE A 16 2.60 -36.09 -18.71
CA ILE A 16 3.87 -35.74 -18.10
C ILE A 16 3.61 -34.41 -17.40
N VAL A 17 3.24 -34.46 -16.13
CA VAL A 17 3.33 -33.29 -15.25
C VAL A 17 4.82 -33.04 -15.10
N SER A 18 5.35 -32.03 -15.79
CA SER A 18 6.71 -31.57 -15.57
C SER A 18 6.79 -31.11 -14.11
N SER A 19 7.45 -31.88 -13.25
CA SER A 19 7.76 -31.43 -11.90
C SER A 19 8.56 -30.15 -12.02
N ALA A 20 8.19 -29.12 -11.25
CA ALA A 20 8.94 -27.88 -11.17
C ALA A 20 10.40 -28.22 -10.83
N GLN A 21 11.33 -27.85 -11.71
CA GLN A 21 12.74 -28.19 -11.52
C GLN A 21 13.41 -27.08 -10.71
N VAL A 22 13.87 -27.41 -9.51
CA VAL A 22 14.71 -26.54 -8.69
C VAL A 22 16.12 -26.51 -9.29
N THR A 23 16.68 -25.32 -9.44
CA THR A 23 18.03 -25.12 -9.97
C THR A 23 18.79 -24.12 -9.11
N GLN A 24 19.95 -24.50 -8.62
CA GLN A 24 20.92 -23.60 -7.99
C GLN A 24 21.54 -22.69 -9.06
N ILE A 25 21.46 -21.38 -8.86
CA ILE A 25 21.97 -20.38 -9.82
C ILE A 25 23.11 -19.53 -9.28
N ASN A 26 23.45 -19.68 -8.01
CA ASN A 26 24.64 -19.13 -7.37
C ASN A 26 24.99 -19.95 -6.14
N SER A 27 26.26 -20.02 -5.76
CA SER A 27 26.73 -20.75 -4.57
C SER A 27 27.66 -19.91 -3.70
N ASN A 28 27.60 -20.13 -2.38
CA ASN A 28 28.53 -19.57 -1.38
C ASN A 28 28.57 -18.02 -1.34
N LYS A 29 27.46 -17.33 -1.63
CA LYS A 29 27.38 -15.85 -1.61
C LYS A 29 26.39 -15.29 -0.60
N SER A 30 25.52 -16.11 -0.02
CA SER A 30 24.44 -15.66 0.87
C SER A 30 23.72 -14.44 0.31
N LEU A 31 23.09 -14.64 -0.86
CA LEU A 31 22.40 -13.56 -1.54
C LEU A 31 21.01 -13.37 -0.95
N GLN A 32 20.73 -12.16 -0.49
CA GLN A 32 19.40 -11.72 -0.07
C GLN A 32 18.78 -10.81 -1.14
N LEU A 33 17.46 -10.81 -1.23
CA LEU A 33 16.73 -9.96 -2.13
C LEU A 33 16.95 -8.48 -1.79
N VAL A 34 17.22 -7.67 -2.82
CA VAL A 34 17.22 -6.21 -2.72
C VAL A 34 15.98 -5.64 -3.41
N SER A 35 15.82 -5.93 -4.71
CA SER A 35 14.67 -5.43 -5.49
C SER A 35 14.59 -6.16 -6.83
N PRO A 36 13.38 -6.47 -7.35
CA PRO A 36 13.22 -6.68 -8.78
C PRO A 36 13.59 -5.37 -9.51
N LEU A 37 14.47 -5.44 -10.51
CA LEU A 37 14.88 -4.27 -11.30
C LEU A 37 13.92 -4.01 -12.46
N ASN A 38 13.46 -5.11 -13.08
CA ASN A 38 12.50 -5.13 -14.18
C ASN A 38 11.86 -6.54 -14.27
N THR A 39 11.03 -6.78 -15.29
CA THR A 39 10.33 -8.06 -15.48
C THR A 39 11.24 -9.27 -15.71
N THR A 40 12.53 -9.07 -15.99
CA THR A 40 13.49 -10.12 -16.31
C THR A 40 14.70 -10.18 -15.40
N GLN A 41 14.93 -9.16 -14.58
CA GLN A 41 16.13 -9.04 -13.76
C GLN A 41 15.79 -8.66 -12.32
N THR A 42 16.49 -9.27 -11.39
CA THR A 42 16.37 -9.03 -9.94
C THR A 42 17.74 -8.70 -9.37
N ILE A 43 17.79 -7.73 -8.48
CA ILE A 43 19.00 -7.33 -7.75
C ILE A 43 19.03 -8.04 -6.40
N PHE A 44 20.20 -8.57 -6.07
CA PHE A 44 20.53 -9.19 -4.81
C PHE A 44 21.75 -8.54 -4.18
N ALA A 45 21.88 -8.66 -2.87
CA ALA A 45 23.08 -8.27 -2.14
C ALA A 45 23.64 -9.46 -1.36
N SER A 46 24.94 -9.59 -1.35
CA SER A 46 25.62 -10.58 -0.53
C SER A 46 25.65 -10.14 0.93
N THR A 47 25.22 -11.00 1.85
CA THR A 47 25.35 -10.76 3.30
C THR A 47 26.78 -10.96 3.80
N ILE A 48 27.65 -11.59 3.00
CA ILE A 48 29.04 -11.89 3.36
C ILE A 48 29.96 -10.68 3.12
N ASP A 49 29.84 -10.03 1.96
CA ASP A 49 30.76 -8.98 1.53
C ASP A 49 30.06 -7.69 1.06
N SER A 50 28.72 -7.62 1.20
CA SER A 50 27.87 -6.52 0.76
C SER A 50 27.97 -6.20 -0.74
N SER A 51 28.43 -7.15 -1.56
CA SER A 51 28.48 -6.98 -3.01
C SER A 51 27.10 -7.05 -3.65
N LEU A 52 26.88 -6.26 -4.71
CA LEU A 52 25.65 -6.28 -5.50
C LEU A 52 25.72 -7.31 -6.64
N TRP A 53 24.61 -8.00 -6.85
CA TRP A 53 24.42 -9.00 -7.89
C TRP A 53 23.15 -8.75 -8.67
N VAL A 54 23.14 -9.12 -9.94
CA VAL A 54 21.95 -9.17 -10.78
C VAL A 54 21.72 -10.59 -11.25
N SER A 55 20.47 -11.00 -11.34
CA SER A 55 20.08 -12.33 -11.84
C SER A 55 18.86 -12.24 -12.74
N ASN A 56 18.86 -13.04 -13.82
CA ASN A 56 17.70 -13.32 -14.65
C ASN A 56 17.12 -14.72 -14.39
N GLY A 57 17.52 -15.35 -13.29
CA GLY A 57 17.11 -16.70 -12.92
C GLY A 57 17.86 -17.82 -13.67
N THR A 58 19.03 -17.52 -14.24
CA THR A 58 19.94 -18.51 -14.79
C THR A 58 21.34 -18.38 -14.17
N LEU A 59 22.10 -19.46 -14.13
CA LEU A 59 23.46 -19.42 -13.61
C LEU A 59 24.33 -18.42 -14.40
N ALA A 60 24.25 -18.43 -15.73
CA ALA A 60 25.03 -17.52 -16.58
C ALA A 60 24.57 -16.05 -16.47
N GLY A 61 23.31 -15.82 -16.13
CA GLY A 61 22.75 -14.49 -15.94
C GLY A 61 22.76 -14.00 -14.50
N THR A 62 23.37 -14.76 -13.57
CA THR A 62 23.58 -14.37 -12.18
C THR A 62 25.03 -13.89 -12.03
N VAL A 63 25.22 -12.56 -12.06
CA VAL A 63 26.53 -11.94 -12.13
C VAL A 63 26.69 -10.85 -11.09
N GLN A 64 27.92 -10.71 -10.58
CA GLN A 64 28.27 -9.61 -9.68
C GLN A 64 28.34 -8.29 -10.46
N ILE A 65 27.64 -7.27 -9.97
CA ILE A 65 27.58 -5.96 -10.61
C ILE A 65 28.84 -5.13 -10.32
N THR A 66 29.27 -5.11 -9.03
CA THR A 66 30.41 -4.33 -8.58
C THR A 66 31.12 -5.00 -7.40
N THR A 67 32.44 -4.77 -7.33
CA THR A 67 33.30 -5.21 -6.21
C THR A 67 33.75 -4.02 -5.35
N THR A 68 33.54 -2.78 -5.82
CA THR A 68 34.07 -1.58 -5.18
C THR A 68 33.05 -0.83 -4.34
N ILE A 69 31.78 -0.96 -4.68
CA ILE A 69 30.67 -0.33 -3.95
C ILE A 69 30.01 -1.40 -3.07
N LYS A 70 29.98 -1.18 -1.78
CA LYS A 70 29.28 -2.03 -0.83
C LYS A 70 27.83 -1.57 -0.71
N TYR A 71 26.90 -2.48 -0.87
CA TYR A 71 25.48 -2.23 -0.64
C TYR A 71 25.19 -2.14 0.86
N GLU A 72 24.33 -1.21 1.27
CA GLU A 72 23.89 -1.06 2.65
C GLU A 72 22.37 -1.05 2.80
N ALA A 73 21.63 -0.35 1.93
CA ALA A 73 20.14 -0.31 1.97
C ALA A 73 19.55 0.10 0.63
N ALA A 74 18.42 -0.51 0.26
CA ALA A 74 17.62 -0.06 -0.90
C ALA A 74 16.88 1.23 -0.58
N ALA A 75 16.78 2.12 -1.59
CA ALA A 75 15.97 3.32 -1.52
C ALA A 75 14.70 3.21 -2.38
N GLY A 76 14.75 2.47 -3.47
CA GLY A 76 13.64 2.27 -4.38
C GLY A 76 14.01 2.46 -5.85
N LEU A 77 13.02 2.25 -6.71
CA LEU A 77 13.20 2.36 -8.16
C LEU A 77 12.81 3.75 -8.67
N LEU A 78 13.66 4.34 -9.51
CA LEU A 78 13.35 5.53 -10.29
C LEU A 78 13.65 5.25 -11.77
N SER A 79 12.63 5.34 -12.62
CA SER A 79 12.76 5.17 -14.08
C SER A 79 13.50 3.86 -14.47
N GLY A 80 13.16 2.76 -13.79
CA GLY A 80 13.74 1.44 -14.04
C GLY A 80 15.16 1.24 -13.54
N LYS A 81 15.65 2.11 -12.66
CA LYS A 81 16.95 2.00 -12.00
C LYS A 81 16.78 1.97 -10.49
N LEU A 82 17.56 1.16 -9.82
CA LEU A 82 17.57 1.09 -8.36
C LEU A 82 18.43 2.20 -7.78
N ILE A 83 17.84 3.02 -6.92
CA ILE A 83 18.55 3.94 -6.02
C ILE A 83 18.82 3.18 -4.72
N PHE A 84 20.01 3.33 -4.17
CA PHE A 84 20.40 2.63 -2.96
C PHE A 84 21.47 3.40 -2.17
N ARG A 85 21.55 3.15 -0.87
CA ARG A 85 22.69 3.54 -0.06
C ARG A 85 23.79 2.52 -0.26
N GLY A 86 24.94 3.02 -0.67
CA GLY A 86 26.15 2.22 -0.80
C GLY A 86 27.35 2.94 -0.20
N SER A 87 28.46 2.24 -0.01
CA SER A 87 29.66 2.86 0.54
C SER A 87 30.93 2.46 -0.23
N THR A 88 31.89 3.39 -0.22
CA THR A 88 33.27 3.18 -0.69
C THR A 88 34.25 3.81 0.31
N ALA A 89 35.51 3.40 0.24
CA ALA A 89 36.56 3.99 1.06
C ALA A 89 36.79 5.48 0.75
N ALA A 90 36.40 5.95 -0.45
CA ALA A 90 36.62 7.35 -0.89
C ALA A 90 35.48 8.29 -0.47
N ASN A 91 34.24 7.79 -0.44
CA ASN A 91 33.05 8.64 -0.27
C ASN A 91 32.22 8.30 0.98
N GLY A 92 32.63 7.28 1.75
CA GLY A 92 31.78 6.81 2.85
C GLY A 92 30.43 6.21 2.33
N ALA A 93 29.41 6.25 3.18
CA ALA A 93 28.06 5.80 2.85
C ALA A 93 27.23 6.94 2.24
N GLU A 94 26.95 6.83 0.95
CA GLU A 94 26.32 7.85 0.11
C GLU A 94 25.22 7.25 -0.78
N LEU A 95 24.63 8.09 -1.64
CA LEU A 95 23.56 7.69 -2.55
C LEU A 95 24.13 7.23 -3.90
N TYR A 96 23.79 6.01 -4.29
CA TYR A 96 24.18 5.37 -5.55
C TYR A 96 22.96 4.99 -6.38
N ILE A 97 23.20 4.72 -7.67
CA ILE A 97 22.19 4.24 -8.63
C ILE A 97 22.77 3.08 -9.43
N THR A 98 21.92 2.11 -9.80
CA THR A 98 22.29 1.01 -10.69
C THR A 98 21.18 0.70 -11.69
N ASP A 99 21.54 0.35 -12.91
CA ASP A 99 20.67 -0.24 -13.93
C ASP A 99 20.92 -1.76 -14.07
N GLY A 100 21.59 -2.37 -13.09
CA GLY A 100 21.97 -3.79 -13.11
C GLY A 100 23.26 -4.07 -13.83
N THR A 101 23.95 -3.04 -14.37
CA THR A 101 25.27 -3.19 -15.01
C THR A 101 26.37 -2.53 -14.19
N SER A 102 27.59 -2.98 -14.35
CA SER A 102 28.74 -2.35 -13.68
C SER A 102 28.95 -0.90 -14.13
N ALA A 103 28.76 -0.62 -15.42
CA ALA A 103 28.91 0.75 -15.97
C ALA A 103 27.78 1.70 -15.52
N GLY A 104 26.58 1.18 -15.30
CA GLY A 104 25.43 1.94 -14.81
C GLY A 104 25.32 2.02 -13.30
N THR A 105 26.28 1.42 -12.56
CA THR A 105 26.33 1.47 -11.09
C THR A 105 27.30 2.56 -10.65
N VAL A 106 26.77 3.73 -10.30
CA VAL A 106 27.54 4.94 -10.07
C VAL A 106 27.05 5.72 -8.85
N LEU A 107 27.93 6.54 -8.29
CA LEU A 107 27.58 7.53 -7.27
C LEU A 107 26.60 8.55 -7.86
N VAL A 108 25.45 8.76 -7.22
CA VAL A 108 24.51 9.82 -7.59
C VAL A 108 25.03 11.15 -7.09
N LYS A 109 25.38 11.19 -5.80
CA LYS A 109 25.94 12.38 -5.16
C LYS A 109 26.74 11.99 -3.92
N ASP A 110 27.89 12.62 -3.75
CA ASP A 110 28.66 12.73 -2.51
C ASP A 110 28.01 13.87 -1.70
N ILE A 111 27.03 13.50 -0.85
CA ILE A 111 26.21 14.46 -0.10
C ILE A 111 27.04 15.08 1.03
N ASN A 112 27.78 14.22 1.76
CA ASN A 112 28.71 14.68 2.79
C ASN A 112 30.15 14.53 2.30
N ALA A 113 30.59 15.51 1.54
CA ALA A 113 31.78 15.48 0.72
C ALA A 113 33.03 14.82 1.33
N GLY A 114 33.64 13.87 0.62
CA GLY A 114 34.87 13.15 0.98
C GLY A 114 34.58 11.82 1.67
N VAL A 115 35.44 11.46 2.64
CA VAL A 115 35.35 10.14 3.33
C VAL A 115 34.25 10.07 4.38
N SER A 116 33.62 11.18 4.68
CA SER A 116 32.51 11.27 5.63
C SER A 116 31.24 10.72 5.01
N SER A 117 30.40 10.06 5.80
CA SER A 117 29.14 9.45 5.34
C SER A 117 27.96 10.39 5.56
N SER A 118 27.08 10.53 4.56
CA SER A 118 25.76 11.16 4.77
C SER A 118 24.73 10.20 5.31
N ILE A 119 24.92 8.89 5.16
CA ILE A 119 24.04 7.81 5.61
C ILE A 119 22.58 8.10 5.22
N PRO A 120 22.23 8.15 3.92
CA PRO A 120 20.86 8.36 3.48
C PRO A 120 19.95 7.25 4.01
N ALA A 121 18.78 7.62 4.56
CA ALA A 121 17.82 6.68 5.16
C ALA A 121 16.37 7.16 5.00
N GLU A 122 15.39 6.37 5.47
CA GLU A 122 13.97 6.74 5.49
C GLU A 122 13.40 7.08 4.10
N PHE A 123 13.69 6.24 3.13
CA PHE A 123 13.36 6.51 1.73
C PHE A 123 11.87 6.42 1.43
N THR A 124 11.31 7.45 0.79
CA THR A 124 9.90 7.49 0.37
C THR A 124 9.75 8.17 -0.99
N LEU A 125 8.90 7.59 -1.85
CA LEU A 125 8.65 8.10 -3.19
C LEU A 125 7.46 9.08 -3.20
N LEU A 126 7.64 10.25 -3.80
CA LEU A 126 6.58 11.20 -4.06
C LEU A 126 6.86 11.98 -5.36
N ASN A 127 5.87 12.00 -6.29
CA ASN A 127 5.93 12.81 -7.52
C ASN A 127 7.20 12.63 -8.35
N GLY A 128 7.72 11.39 -8.47
CA GLY A 128 8.91 11.07 -9.27
C GLY A 128 10.25 11.43 -8.61
N PHE A 129 10.25 11.77 -7.31
CA PHE A 129 11.43 11.93 -6.47
C PHE A 129 11.42 10.93 -5.33
N ILE A 130 12.57 10.41 -4.96
CA ILE A 130 12.77 9.74 -3.68
C ILE A 130 13.21 10.80 -2.67
N TYR A 131 12.45 10.90 -1.57
CA TYR A 131 12.76 11.72 -0.41
C TYR A 131 13.42 10.86 0.65
N PHE A 132 14.33 11.44 1.40
CA PHE A 132 15.10 10.72 2.40
C PHE A 132 15.73 11.72 3.39
N ASP A 133 16.20 11.23 4.51
CA ASP A 133 17.06 12.00 5.38
C ASP A 133 18.53 11.73 5.08
N ALA A 134 19.38 12.72 5.21
CA ALA A 134 20.83 12.58 5.08
C ALA A 134 21.57 13.65 5.89
N ALA A 135 22.74 13.30 6.38
CA ALA A 135 23.55 14.17 7.20
C ALA A 135 24.67 14.84 6.40
N THR A 136 24.90 16.13 6.68
CA THR A 136 26.11 16.81 6.25
C THR A 136 26.81 17.46 7.47
N VAL A 137 28.06 17.83 7.32
CA VAL A 137 28.79 18.54 8.37
C VAL A 137 28.24 19.96 8.59
N ALA A 138 27.65 20.55 7.55
CA ALA A 138 27.17 21.94 7.58
C ALA A 138 25.75 22.08 8.12
N GLU A 139 24.84 21.16 7.70
CA GLU A 139 23.41 21.25 7.96
C GLU A 139 22.90 20.21 8.95
N GLY A 140 23.75 19.32 9.47
CA GLY A 140 23.27 18.19 10.26
C GLY A 140 22.50 17.18 9.41
N ARG A 141 21.56 16.44 10.02
CA ARG A 141 20.68 15.48 9.34
C ARG A 141 19.33 16.11 9.05
N GLU A 142 19.04 16.26 7.76
CA GLU A 142 17.88 17.00 7.26
C GLU A 142 17.15 16.25 6.14
N LEU A 143 16.03 16.82 5.65
CA LEU A 143 15.24 16.27 4.56
C LEU A 143 15.85 16.57 3.20
N TRP A 144 16.15 15.53 2.44
CA TRP A 144 16.70 15.57 1.09
C TRP A 144 15.75 14.93 0.08
N ARG A 145 16.00 15.18 -1.20
CA ARG A 145 15.31 14.49 -2.31
C ARG A 145 16.27 14.19 -3.46
N THR A 146 15.93 13.18 -4.27
CA THR A 146 16.65 12.86 -5.50
C THR A 146 15.69 12.44 -6.61
N ASN A 147 16.04 12.77 -7.85
CA ASN A 147 15.47 12.18 -9.07
C ASN A 147 16.42 11.19 -9.75
N GLY A 148 17.44 10.70 -9.05
CA GLY A 148 18.47 9.81 -9.55
C GLY A 148 19.64 10.52 -10.27
N THR A 149 19.68 11.86 -10.26
CA THR A 149 20.79 12.63 -10.85
C THR A 149 21.49 13.48 -9.78
N ASN A 150 22.77 13.81 -10.00
CA ASN A 150 23.52 14.69 -9.09
C ASN A 150 22.84 16.06 -8.93
N ALA A 151 22.43 16.68 -10.04
CA ALA A 151 21.76 17.99 -10.03
C ALA A 151 20.37 17.95 -9.37
N GLY A 152 19.64 16.83 -9.50
CA GLY A 152 18.34 16.63 -8.90
C GLY A 152 18.39 16.10 -7.46
N THR A 153 19.59 15.83 -6.92
CA THR A 153 19.78 15.44 -5.51
C THR A 153 20.08 16.71 -4.70
N THR A 154 19.10 17.16 -3.93
CA THR A 154 19.15 18.46 -3.24
C THR A 154 18.55 18.37 -1.85
N LEU A 155 19.08 19.21 -0.93
CA LEU A 155 18.43 19.52 0.33
C LEU A 155 17.06 20.13 0.04
N VAL A 156 16.00 19.61 0.65
CA VAL A 156 14.64 20.17 0.56
C VAL A 156 14.54 21.37 1.49
N LYS A 157 14.94 21.16 2.74
CA LYS A 157 14.96 22.21 3.76
C LYS A 157 15.93 21.85 4.88
N ASP A 158 16.72 22.84 5.30
CA ASP A 158 17.41 22.88 6.59
C ASP A 158 16.37 23.33 7.63
N ILE A 159 15.81 22.35 8.35
CA ILE A 159 14.72 22.57 9.34
C ILE A 159 15.31 23.16 10.62
N VAL A 160 16.48 22.68 11.00
CA VAL A 160 17.24 23.17 12.15
C VAL A 160 18.56 23.78 11.66
N PRO A 161 18.59 25.09 11.39
CA PRO A 161 19.76 25.73 10.81
C PRO A 161 21.06 25.50 11.57
N GLY A 162 22.08 25.03 10.86
CA GLY A 162 23.40 24.75 11.41
C GLY A 162 23.72 23.26 11.48
N THR A 163 24.57 22.87 12.43
CA THR A 163 25.05 21.49 12.54
C THR A 163 24.14 20.55 13.31
N ASP A 164 23.07 21.09 13.88
CA ASP A 164 22.06 20.30 14.59
C ASP A 164 21.13 19.58 13.57
N SER A 165 20.50 18.52 14.01
CA SER A 165 19.67 17.66 13.15
C SER A 165 18.20 17.83 13.48
N SER A 166 17.37 17.96 12.44
CA SER A 166 15.90 17.92 12.57
C SER A 166 15.36 16.49 12.76
N ASN A 167 16.11 15.51 12.31
CA ASN A 167 15.73 14.11 12.49
C ASN A 167 16.44 13.53 13.71
N ALA A 168 15.65 13.18 14.72
CA ALA A 168 16.13 12.42 15.87
C ALA A 168 16.25 10.95 15.44
N ILE A 169 17.44 10.58 15.01
CA ILE A 169 17.92 9.26 14.58
C ILE A 169 16.99 8.10 14.98
N TYR A 170 16.49 7.34 13.97
CA TYR A 170 15.92 5.97 14.02
C TYR A 170 14.48 5.74 14.47
N GLN A 171 13.58 6.72 14.55
CA GLN A 171 12.22 6.42 15.02
C GLN A 171 11.07 6.93 14.14
N TYR A 172 11.33 7.69 13.07
CA TYR A 172 10.22 8.39 12.40
C TYR A 172 10.30 8.32 10.90
N HIS A 173 9.54 7.39 10.34
CA HIS A 173 9.47 7.15 8.90
C HIS A 173 8.83 8.31 8.13
N LEU A 174 9.44 8.68 7.01
CA LEU A 174 8.80 9.53 6.02
C LEU A 174 7.59 8.80 5.44
N PHE A 175 6.42 9.40 5.62
CA PHE A 175 5.18 8.86 5.11
C PHE A 175 4.66 9.67 3.94
N SER A 176 4.29 9.03 2.83
CA SER A 176 3.67 9.67 1.67
C SER A 176 2.20 9.27 1.55
N ASN A 177 1.32 10.26 1.45
CA ASN A 177 -0.07 9.99 1.08
C ASN A 177 -0.33 10.13 -0.43
N GLY A 178 0.74 10.16 -1.25
CA GLY A 178 0.67 10.35 -2.69
C GLY A 178 0.54 11.82 -3.15
N THR A 179 0.33 12.76 -2.24
CA THR A 179 0.20 14.20 -2.54
C THR A 179 1.24 15.04 -1.80
N TYR A 180 1.52 14.67 -0.56
CA TYR A 180 2.50 15.30 0.31
C TYR A 180 3.13 14.26 1.24
N LEU A 181 4.23 14.64 1.85
CA LEU A 181 4.88 13.89 2.92
C LEU A 181 4.37 14.34 4.28
N LEU A 182 4.23 13.39 5.21
CA LEU A 182 4.14 13.63 6.65
C LEU A 182 5.36 12.99 7.31
N PHE A 183 5.89 13.62 8.32
CA PHE A 183 7.02 13.08 9.07
C PHE A 183 7.16 13.79 10.42
N ALA A 184 7.89 13.19 11.32
CA ALA A 184 8.28 13.79 12.57
C ALA A 184 9.60 14.55 12.37
N ALA A 185 9.67 15.79 12.85
CA ALA A 185 10.93 16.52 12.88
C ALA A 185 11.07 17.33 14.17
N LYS A 186 12.31 17.41 14.65
CA LYS A 186 12.68 18.07 15.91
C LYS A 186 13.10 19.50 15.63
N THR A 187 12.62 20.42 16.46
CA THR A 187 13.19 21.77 16.59
C THR A 187 13.47 22.10 18.05
N ALA A 188 14.35 23.06 18.31
CA ALA A 188 14.62 23.51 19.67
C ALA A 188 13.41 24.19 20.32
N ALA A 189 12.49 24.73 19.50
CA ALA A 189 11.31 25.46 19.98
C ALA A 189 10.13 24.54 20.33
N ASN A 190 9.92 23.46 19.54
CA ASN A 190 8.70 22.65 19.59
C ASN A 190 8.94 21.19 19.96
N GLY A 191 10.19 20.75 20.15
CA GLY A 191 10.44 19.31 20.28
C GLY A 191 10.26 18.55 18.96
N ILE A 192 9.84 17.27 19.04
CA ILE A 192 9.55 16.41 17.88
C ILE A 192 8.06 16.49 17.59
N GLU A 193 7.72 17.13 16.47
CA GLU A 193 6.33 17.41 16.10
C GLU A 193 6.00 16.99 14.66
N LEU A 194 4.72 17.13 14.28
CA LEU A 194 4.23 16.73 12.97
C LEU A 194 4.56 17.81 11.91
N TRP A 195 5.32 17.39 10.91
CA TRP A 195 5.70 18.22 9.78
C TRP A 195 5.07 17.71 8.48
N LYS A 196 4.91 18.63 7.53
CA LYS A 196 4.42 18.35 6.17
C LYS A 196 5.36 18.92 5.14
N SER A 197 5.50 18.22 3.99
CA SER A 197 6.24 18.70 2.84
C SER A 197 5.53 18.38 1.53
N ASP A 198 5.47 19.31 0.59
CA ASP A 198 5.11 19.09 -0.80
C ASP A 198 6.34 18.83 -1.69
N GLY A 199 7.50 18.70 -1.06
CA GLY A 199 8.80 18.52 -1.71
C GLY A 199 9.51 19.82 -2.08
N THR A 200 8.97 20.99 -1.70
CA THR A 200 9.63 22.30 -1.86
C THR A 200 10.05 22.85 -0.50
N THR A 201 11.04 23.75 -0.49
CA THR A 201 11.48 24.44 0.73
C THR A 201 10.34 25.24 1.37
N GLY A 202 9.53 25.93 0.55
CA GLY A 202 8.40 26.73 1.03
C GLY A 202 7.21 25.91 1.49
N GLY A 203 7.00 24.72 0.92
CA GLY A 203 5.94 23.78 1.29
C GLY A 203 6.34 22.81 2.40
N THR A 204 7.56 22.89 2.91
CA THR A 204 8.05 22.07 4.05
C THR A 204 7.93 22.88 5.33
N ASN A 205 6.96 22.56 6.19
CA ASN A 205 6.63 23.36 7.37
C ASN A 205 6.12 22.47 8.51
N LEU A 206 6.26 22.98 9.75
CA LEU A 206 5.52 22.45 10.89
C LEU A 206 4.03 22.46 10.57
N LEU A 207 3.39 21.32 10.61
CA LEU A 207 1.96 21.21 10.35
C LEU A 207 1.17 21.58 11.60
N LEU A 208 1.54 21.04 12.73
CA LEU A 208 0.99 21.34 14.04
C LEU A 208 1.99 21.01 15.15
N ASP A 209 2.12 21.90 16.11
CA ASP A 209 2.72 21.65 17.43
C ASP A 209 1.62 21.01 18.29
N ILE A 210 1.65 19.68 18.39
CA ILE A 210 0.62 18.89 19.07
C ILE A 210 0.84 18.91 20.57
N ASN A 211 2.12 18.82 21.01
CA ASN A 211 2.46 18.78 22.43
C ASN A 211 3.06 20.13 22.90
N THR A 212 2.17 21.10 23.13
CA THR A 212 2.53 22.49 23.45
C THR A 212 3.01 22.76 24.88
N GLY A 213 3.35 21.71 25.69
CA GLY A 213 3.57 21.83 27.13
C GLY A 213 4.77 22.71 27.52
N ASN A 214 6.00 22.24 27.37
CA ASN A 214 7.22 22.99 27.71
C ASN A 214 8.03 23.29 26.46
N ALA A 215 8.20 24.55 26.13
CA ALA A 215 8.89 25.00 24.94
C ALA A 215 10.18 24.20 24.67
N GLY A 216 10.16 23.38 23.58
CA GLY A 216 11.29 22.59 23.09
C GLY A 216 11.63 21.31 23.86
N ALA A 217 10.95 20.99 24.96
CA ALA A 217 11.19 19.79 25.75
C ALA A 217 10.15 18.69 25.50
N ASP A 218 8.90 19.08 25.25
CA ASP A 218 7.80 18.14 25.01
C ASP A 218 7.69 17.80 23.52
N SER A 219 7.41 16.56 23.23
CA SER A 219 7.37 16.02 21.88
C SER A 219 6.10 15.20 21.70
N SER A 220 5.41 15.38 20.59
CA SER A 220 4.23 14.57 20.26
C SER A 220 4.59 13.22 19.64
N ASN A 221 5.80 13.06 19.12
CA ASN A 221 6.29 11.82 18.52
C ASN A 221 5.28 11.18 17.55
N PRO A 222 4.84 11.86 16.49
CA PRO A 222 3.84 11.33 15.59
C PRO A 222 4.37 10.10 14.84
N ALA A 223 3.57 9.03 14.86
CA ALA A 223 3.95 7.73 14.29
C ALA A 223 2.74 6.94 13.78
N ASN A 224 2.98 5.75 13.22
CA ASN A 224 1.93 4.82 12.78
C ASN A 224 0.94 5.47 11.79
N PHE A 225 1.45 6.12 10.76
CA PHE A 225 0.61 6.77 9.76
C PHE A 225 -0.17 5.76 8.93
N TYR A 226 -1.46 6.00 8.77
CA TYR A 226 -2.36 5.14 8.00
C TYR A 226 -3.34 5.95 7.17
N ILE A 227 -3.43 5.67 5.88
CA ILE A 227 -4.37 6.35 4.97
C ILE A 227 -5.78 5.81 5.18
N TYR A 228 -6.71 6.70 5.46
CA TYR A 228 -8.12 6.36 5.53
C TYR A 228 -8.96 7.42 4.78
N ASN A 229 -9.51 7.04 3.63
CA ASN A 229 -10.20 7.97 2.73
C ASN A 229 -9.29 9.18 2.37
N SER A 230 -9.73 10.41 2.67
CA SER A 230 -8.95 11.63 2.47
C SER A 230 -8.14 12.06 3.70
N LEU A 231 -8.14 11.25 4.75
CA LEU A 231 -7.47 11.52 6.03
C LEU A 231 -6.24 10.63 6.18
N VAL A 232 -5.32 11.04 7.03
CA VAL A 232 -4.28 10.19 7.58
C VAL A 232 -4.53 10.06 9.08
N LEU A 233 -4.71 8.83 9.55
CA LEU A 233 -4.73 8.49 10.98
C LEU A 233 -3.29 8.27 11.43
N PHE A 234 -2.98 8.62 12.66
CA PHE A 234 -1.67 8.43 13.26
C PHE A 234 -1.73 8.46 14.78
N SER A 235 -0.70 7.99 15.46
CA SER A 235 -0.56 8.15 16.89
C SER A 235 0.25 9.39 17.21
N ALA A 236 -0.14 10.12 18.25
CA ALA A 236 0.66 11.25 18.79
C ALA A 236 0.35 11.47 20.26
N THR A 237 1.30 12.06 20.98
CA THR A 237 1.23 12.36 22.41
C THR A 237 0.93 13.83 22.61
N ASP A 238 -0.01 14.16 23.50
CA ASP A 238 -0.11 15.49 24.09
C ASP A 238 -0.09 15.43 25.62
N ALA A 239 0.12 16.59 26.26
CA ALA A 239 0.28 16.68 27.71
C ALA A 239 -1.00 16.36 28.50
N THR A 240 -2.15 16.37 27.85
CA THR A 240 -3.49 16.22 28.48
C THR A 240 -4.08 14.82 28.31
N HIS A 241 -3.82 14.17 27.18
CA HIS A 241 -4.47 12.92 26.79
C HIS A 241 -3.50 11.75 26.64
N GLY A 242 -2.18 11.96 26.89
CA GLY A 242 -1.19 10.91 26.62
C GLY A 242 -1.03 10.64 25.14
N THR A 243 -0.71 9.38 24.78
CA THR A 243 -0.55 8.97 23.37
C THR A 243 -1.84 8.37 22.87
N GLU A 244 -2.49 9.06 21.95
CA GLU A 244 -3.80 8.72 21.42
C GLU A 244 -3.81 8.68 19.88
N ILE A 245 -4.97 8.29 19.29
CA ILE A 245 -5.20 8.35 17.84
C ILE A 245 -5.58 9.76 17.42
N TRP A 246 -4.83 10.29 16.49
CA TRP A 246 -5.03 11.57 15.83
C TRP A 246 -5.39 11.36 14.36
N LYS A 247 -5.91 12.40 13.73
CA LYS A 247 -6.15 12.47 12.29
C LYS A 247 -5.67 13.78 11.72
N THR A 248 -5.34 13.78 10.43
CA THR A 248 -5.06 14.98 9.65
C THR A 248 -5.60 14.89 8.23
N ASP A 249 -6.05 16.02 7.67
CA ASP A 249 -6.32 16.21 6.24
C ASP A 249 -5.14 16.91 5.53
N GLY A 250 -4.01 17.06 6.24
CA GLY A 250 -2.84 17.80 5.78
C GLY A 250 -2.91 19.31 6.03
N THR A 251 -3.86 19.77 6.85
CA THR A 251 -3.92 21.16 7.35
C THR A 251 -3.81 21.20 8.86
N GLY A 252 -3.28 22.28 9.44
CA GLY A 252 -3.23 22.43 10.90
C GLY A 252 -4.61 22.38 11.55
N ALA A 253 -5.62 23.00 10.93
CA ALA A 253 -7.01 22.99 11.43
C ALA A 253 -7.69 21.62 11.34
N GLY A 254 -7.28 20.78 10.36
CA GLY A 254 -7.79 19.41 10.19
C GLY A 254 -6.96 18.38 10.96
N THR A 255 -5.90 18.80 11.63
CA THR A 255 -5.07 17.92 12.50
C THR A 255 -5.63 17.99 13.92
N VAL A 256 -6.34 16.93 14.33
CA VAL A 256 -7.06 16.90 15.60
C VAL A 256 -7.05 15.51 16.22
N LEU A 257 -7.15 15.46 17.55
CA LEU A 257 -7.41 14.24 18.31
C LEU A 257 -8.72 13.60 17.82
N VAL A 258 -8.70 12.31 17.50
CA VAL A 258 -9.92 11.58 17.14
C VAL A 258 -10.73 11.29 18.39
N LYS A 259 -10.08 10.75 19.42
CA LYS A 259 -10.71 10.45 20.70
C LYS A 259 -9.64 10.24 21.78
N ASP A 260 -9.91 10.73 22.99
CA ASP A 260 -9.27 10.32 24.23
C ASP A 260 -9.88 8.98 24.63
N ILE A 261 -9.19 7.88 24.27
CA ILE A 261 -9.66 6.50 24.53
C ILE A 261 -9.31 6.09 25.97
N ASN A 262 -8.10 6.45 26.41
CA ASN A 262 -7.66 6.23 27.80
C ASN A 262 -7.68 7.58 28.54
N PRO A 263 -8.79 7.93 29.21
CA PRO A 263 -9.05 9.28 29.71
C PRO A 263 -7.98 9.88 30.61
N GLY A 264 -7.59 11.12 30.30
CA GLY A 264 -6.57 11.87 31.02
C GLY A 264 -5.18 11.67 30.40
N THR A 265 -4.13 11.61 31.23
CA THR A 265 -2.75 11.45 30.74
C THR A 265 -2.38 10.01 30.41
N GLY A 266 -3.33 9.09 30.46
CA GLY A 266 -3.14 7.70 30.06
C GLY A 266 -2.94 7.59 28.53
N SER A 267 -2.23 6.57 28.09
CA SER A 267 -2.02 6.33 26.65
C SER A 267 -2.84 5.12 26.19
N SER A 268 -3.59 5.27 25.09
CA SER A 268 -4.36 4.14 24.51
C SER A 268 -3.52 3.30 23.57
N THR A 269 -2.44 3.84 23.02
CA THR A 269 -1.64 3.22 21.95
C THR A 269 -0.28 2.70 22.43
N THR A 270 -0.08 2.63 23.73
CA THR A 270 1.11 2.03 24.35
C THR A 270 0.72 0.82 25.18
N LEU A 271 1.56 -0.20 25.14
CA LEU A 271 1.44 -1.38 25.97
C LEU A 271 2.51 -1.30 27.07
N ASP A 272 2.10 -1.14 28.32
CA ASP A 272 3.01 -1.16 29.45
C ASP A 272 3.22 -2.58 29.94
N ILE A 273 4.38 -3.16 29.64
CA ILE A 273 4.75 -4.51 30.09
C ILE A 273 5.96 -4.40 31.02
N PHE A 274 5.83 -4.86 32.24
CA PHE A 274 6.90 -4.89 33.25
C PHE A 274 7.55 -3.52 33.51
N GLY A 275 6.78 -2.43 33.38
CA GLY A 275 7.28 -1.06 33.61
C GLY A 275 8.03 -0.48 32.39
N PHE A 276 7.95 -1.12 31.24
CA PHE A 276 8.42 -0.58 29.96
C PHE A 276 7.22 -0.33 29.05
N SER A 277 7.11 0.90 28.56
CA SER A 277 6.09 1.28 27.56
C SER A 277 6.58 0.90 26.17
N PHE A 278 5.92 -0.05 25.55
CA PHE A 278 6.14 -0.38 24.14
C PHE A 278 5.02 0.26 23.30
N PRO A 279 5.35 0.90 22.16
CA PRO A 279 4.29 1.33 21.24
C PRO A 279 3.51 0.09 20.80
N LEU A 280 2.18 0.09 21.02
CA LEU A 280 1.30 -0.85 20.38
C LEU A 280 1.47 -0.66 18.87
N LEU A 281 1.88 -1.71 18.16
CA LEU A 281 1.69 -1.73 16.71
C LEU A 281 0.18 -1.65 16.49
N LEU A 282 -0.28 -0.45 16.13
CA LEU A 282 -1.67 -0.21 15.75
C LEU A 282 -1.91 -0.97 14.45
N GLY A 283 -2.20 -2.24 14.50
CA GLY A 283 -2.56 -3.02 13.34
C GLY A 283 -3.84 -2.47 12.72
N PHE A 284 -3.74 -1.39 11.95
CA PHE A 284 -4.89 -0.81 11.27
C PHE A 284 -5.44 -1.76 10.22
N HIS A 285 -6.73 -2.00 10.28
CA HIS A 285 -7.46 -2.80 9.31
C HIS A 285 -8.72 -2.06 8.86
N THR A 286 -8.86 -1.81 7.56
CA THR A 286 -10.06 -1.16 7.02
C THR A 286 -11.07 -2.20 6.55
N PHE A 287 -12.28 -2.16 7.11
CA PHE A 287 -13.38 -3.01 6.72
C PHE A 287 -14.71 -2.22 6.75
N ASN A 288 -15.54 -2.36 5.72
CA ASN A 288 -16.85 -1.69 5.60
C ASN A 288 -16.79 -0.19 5.90
N ASN A 289 -15.80 0.52 5.34
CA ASN A 289 -15.60 1.97 5.51
C ASN A 289 -15.41 2.39 6.99
N ARG A 290 -14.80 1.54 7.80
CA ARG A 290 -14.29 1.84 9.14
C ARG A 290 -12.88 1.28 9.28
N VAL A 291 -12.07 1.92 10.10
CA VAL A 291 -10.74 1.43 10.48
C VAL A 291 -10.83 0.79 11.85
N TYR A 292 -10.36 -0.44 11.96
CA TYR A 292 -10.22 -1.17 13.21
C TYR A 292 -8.76 -1.17 13.64
N PHE A 293 -8.53 -1.08 14.94
CA PHE A 293 -7.19 -0.98 15.50
C PHE A 293 -7.16 -1.44 16.96
N ASN A 294 -5.97 -1.72 17.47
CA ASN A 294 -5.77 -2.07 18.85
C ASN A 294 -5.59 -0.80 19.69
N ALA A 295 -6.32 -0.73 20.80
CA ALA A 295 -6.15 0.34 21.78
C ALA A 295 -6.54 -0.16 23.18
N SER A 296 -6.15 0.58 24.23
CA SER A 296 -6.50 0.31 25.62
C SER A 296 -7.24 1.50 26.20
N ASP A 297 -8.35 1.26 26.89
CA ASP A 297 -9.08 2.29 27.65
C ASP A 297 -8.56 2.48 29.09
N GLY A 298 -7.42 1.86 29.42
CA GLY A 298 -6.83 1.87 30.76
C GLY A 298 -7.40 0.82 31.73
N THR A 299 -8.46 0.13 31.37
CA THR A 299 -9.06 -0.93 32.22
C THR A 299 -8.67 -2.33 31.75
N SER A 300 -8.38 -2.51 30.47
CA SER A 300 -7.88 -3.75 29.88
C SER A 300 -6.88 -3.43 28.75
N THR A 301 -5.99 -4.37 28.49
CA THR A 301 -4.98 -4.23 27.43
C THR A 301 -5.40 -4.99 26.19
N GLY A 302 -5.26 -4.37 25.02
CA GLY A 302 -5.45 -5.06 23.75
C GLY A 302 -6.90 -5.30 23.37
N GLU A 303 -7.68 -4.25 23.28
CA GLU A 303 -9.05 -4.28 22.78
C GLU A 303 -9.10 -3.88 21.31
N VAL A 304 -10.11 -4.36 20.61
CA VAL A 304 -10.39 -3.93 19.24
C VAL A 304 -11.32 -2.74 19.24
N TRP A 305 -10.86 -1.63 18.71
CA TRP A 305 -11.63 -0.40 18.52
C TRP A 305 -11.91 -0.17 17.04
N GLY A 306 -12.97 0.58 16.74
CA GLY A 306 -13.32 0.95 15.38
C GLY A 306 -13.59 2.44 15.25
N THR A 307 -13.14 3.06 14.16
CA THR A 307 -13.35 4.49 13.90
C THR A 307 -13.71 4.75 12.43
N ASP A 308 -14.48 5.80 12.17
CA ASP A 308 -14.65 6.44 10.85
C ASP A 308 -13.91 7.78 10.78
N GLY A 309 -13.03 8.04 11.76
CA GLY A 309 -12.32 9.30 11.92
C GLY A 309 -13.10 10.35 12.71
N THR A 310 -14.29 10.03 13.26
CA THR A 310 -15.04 10.92 14.15
C THR A 310 -15.03 10.43 15.59
N THR A 311 -15.07 11.35 16.56
CA THR A 311 -15.10 11.01 17.99
C THR A 311 -16.34 10.17 18.35
N ALA A 312 -17.50 10.50 17.75
CA ALA A 312 -18.78 9.83 18.02
C ALA A 312 -18.77 8.35 17.57
N ASN A 313 -18.13 8.06 16.45
CA ASN A 313 -18.06 6.72 15.88
C ASN A 313 -16.74 5.99 16.20
N THR A 314 -15.88 6.58 17.04
CA THR A 314 -14.74 5.87 17.61
C THR A 314 -15.19 5.13 18.87
N THR A 315 -15.40 3.84 18.74
CA THR A 315 -16.06 3.01 19.76
C THR A 315 -15.33 1.67 19.92
N LEU A 316 -15.37 1.14 21.15
CA LEU A 316 -14.93 -0.22 21.42
C LEU A 316 -15.79 -1.21 20.61
N LEU A 317 -15.14 -1.99 19.74
CA LEU A 317 -15.81 -3.08 19.04
C LEU A 317 -15.99 -4.27 19.97
N LYS A 318 -14.93 -4.71 20.64
CA LYS A 318 -14.95 -5.86 21.52
C LYS A 318 -13.78 -5.87 22.47
N ASN A 319 -14.06 -6.15 23.75
CA ASN A 319 -13.05 -6.62 24.68
C ASN A 319 -12.94 -8.14 24.53
N ILE A 320 -11.89 -8.58 23.84
CA ILE A 320 -11.70 -10.00 23.48
C ILE A 320 -11.10 -10.78 24.64
N VAL A 321 -10.18 -10.15 25.38
CA VAL A 321 -9.41 -10.80 26.45
C VAL A 321 -9.55 -9.99 27.75
N PRO A 322 -10.72 -10.04 28.41
CA PRO A 322 -10.97 -9.25 29.60
C PRO A 322 -10.07 -9.67 30.77
N GLY A 323 -9.46 -8.70 31.42
CA GLY A 323 -8.72 -8.90 32.66
C GLY A 323 -7.31 -9.47 32.53
N LEU A 324 -6.76 -9.58 31.30
CA LEU A 324 -5.37 -9.96 31.08
C LEU A 324 -4.49 -8.73 30.80
N SER A 325 -3.28 -8.76 31.33
CA SER A 325 -2.32 -7.67 31.18
C SER A 325 -1.51 -7.72 29.87
N VAL A 326 -1.62 -8.80 29.13
CA VAL A 326 -0.95 -8.98 27.81
C VAL A 326 -1.84 -9.78 26.88
N SER A 327 -2.33 -9.15 25.83
CA SER A 327 -2.98 -9.84 24.70
C SER A 327 -2.37 -9.34 23.39
N VAL A 328 -2.12 -10.24 22.46
CA VAL A 328 -1.68 -9.90 21.13
C VAL A 328 -2.84 -10.16 20.17
N ILE A 329 -3.34 -9.09 19.57
CA ILE A 329 -4.38 -9.11 18.55
C ILE A 329 -3.73 -8.58 17.27
N LEU A 330 -3.56 -9.44 16.27
CA LEU A 330 -2.89 -9.06 15.02
C LEU A 330 -3.92 -8.65 13.97
N LEU A 331 -4.46 -7.44 14.09
CA LEU A 331 -5.35 -6.88 13.05
C LEU A 331 -4.61 -6.61 11.74
N ILE A 332 -3.30 -6.44 11.81
CA ILE A 332 -2.43 -6.34 10.63
C ILE A 332 -2.52 -7.60 9.74
N ASP A 333 -2.76 -8.76 10.34
CA ASP A 333 -2.93 -10.04 9.66
C ASP A 333 -4.41 -10.40 9.43
N ALA A 334 -5.33 -9.45 9.59
CA ALA A 334 -6.74 -9.72 9.37
C ALA A 334 -7.07 -9.95 7.89
N VAL A 335 -8.00 -10.87 7.62
CA VAL A 335 -8.43 -11.28 6.28
C VAL A 335 -9.91 -10.97 6.08
N ASP A 336 -10.24 -10.24 5.00
CA ASP A 336 -11.62 -9.98 4.59
C ASP A 336 -12.17 -11.16 3.79
N LEU A 337 -13.19 -11.79 4.32
CA LEU A 337 -13.81 -12.94 3.70
C LEU A 337 -15.30 -13.02 3.97
N SER A 338 -16.12 -13.14 2.92
CA SER A 338 -17.58 -13.36 3.03
C SER A 338 -18.30 -12.31 3.89
N GLY A 339 -17.92 -11.03 3.76
CA GLY A 339 -18.56 -9.92 4.50
C GLY A 339 -18.15 -9.83 5.98
N LYS A 340 -17.04 -10.44 6.35
CA LYS A 340 -16.41 -10.38 7.67
C LYS A 340 -14.91 -10.23 7.52
N PHE A 341 -14.25 -9.78 8.57
CA PHE A 341 -12.80 -9.91 8.70
C PHE A 341 -12.46 -10.94 9.79
N ILE A 342 -11.43 -11.75 9.53
CA ILE A 342 -10.94 -12.82 10.43
C ILE A 342 -9.53 -12.43 10.86
N PHE A 343 -9.23 -12.52 12.13
CA PHE A 343 -7.95 -12.10 12.69
C PHE A 343 -7.48 -13.03 13.81
N PRO A 344 -6.16 -13.21 13.99
CA PRO A 344 -5.59 -14.03 15.05
C PRO A 344 -5.52 -13.29 16.38
N VAL A 345 -5.72 -14.05 17.47
CA VAL A 345 -5.63 -13.59 18.85
C VAL A 345 -4.83 -14.58 19.68
N SER A 346 -3.94 -14.07 20.53
CA SER A 346 -3.22 -14.85 21.55
C SER A 346 -3.18 -14.10 22.86
N ASP A 347 -3.26 -14.82 23.98
CA ASP A 347 -3.05 -14.27 25.32
C ASP A 347 -1.61 -14.49 25.85
N GLY A 348 -0.73 -14.99 24.99
CA GLY A 348 0.65 -15.27 25.34
C GLY A 348 0.86 -16.47 26.26
N ALA A 349 -0.21 -17.13 26.73
CA ALA A 349 -0.12 -18.21 27.71
C ALA A 349 -0.88 -19.48 27.32
N SER A 350 -2.13 -19.37 26.87
CA SER A 350 -3.02 -20.51 26.69
C SER A 350 -3.99 -20.39 25.52
N ARG A 351 -4.13 -19.21 24.93
CA ARG A 351 -5.07 -18.96 23.84
C ARG A 351 -4.36 -18.82 22.52
N THR A 352 -4.81 -19.63 21.57
CA THR A 352 -4.45 -19.57 20.17
C THR A 352 -5.75 -19.64 19.39
N GLU A 353 -6.24 -18.50 18.93
CA GLU A 353 -7.61 -18.36 18.44
C GLU A 353 -7.66 -17.57 17.14
N LEU A 354 -8.59 -17.91 16.26
CA LEU A 354 -9.08 -17.04 15.21
C LEU A 354 -10.43 -16.45 15.64
N TRP A 355 -10.56 -15.15 15.49
CA TRP A 355 -11.81 -14.41 15.71
C TRP A 355 -12.34 -13.90 14.39
N GLN A 356 -13.64 -13.68 14.29
CA GLN A 356 -14.29 -13.05 13.14
C GLN A 356 -15.16 -11.89 13.58
N SER A 357 -15.31 -10.89 12.68
CA SER A 357 -16.16 -9.74 12.92
C SER A 357 -16.85 -9.29 11.64
N ASP A 358 -18.12 -8.90 11.73
CA ASP A 358 -18.86 -8.18 10.69
C ASP A 358 -18.81 -6.66 10.91
N GLY A 359 -17.97 -6.20 11.84
CA GLY A 359 -17.85 -4.80 12.24
C GLY A 359 -18.79 -4.39 13.36
N THR A 360 -19.58 -5.31 13.92
CA THR A 360 -20.46 -5.06 15.08
C THR A 360 -19.99 -5.82 16.33
N PRO A 361 -20.28 -5.32 17.55
CA PRO A 361 -19.95 -6.04 18.77
C PRO A 361 -20.60 -7.43 18.86
N ALA A 362 -21.81 -7.59 18.34
CA ALA A 362 -22.54 -8.85 18.34
C ALA A 362 -21.99 -9.84 17.30
N GLY A 363 -21.56 -9.35 16.15
CA GLY A 363 -20.95 -10.15 15.10
C GLY A 363 -19.44 -10.41 15.30
N THR A 364 -18.84 -9.81 16.34
CA THR A 364 -17.45 -10.10 16.75
C THR A 364 -17.46 -11.27 17.72
N VAL A 365 -17.08 -12.44 17.22
CA VAL A 365 -17.18 -13.72 17.94
C VAL A 365 -15.96 -14.59 17.69
N LEU A 366 -15.66 -15.49 18.62
CA LEU A 366 -14.68 -16.55 18.44
C LEU A 366 -15.06 -17.38 17.22
N PHE A 367 -14.13 -17.49 16.28
CA PHE A 367 -14.31 -18.29 15.08
C PHE A 367 -13.82 -19.72 15.29
N LYS A 368 -12.58 -19.88 15.77
CA LYS A 368 -11.99 -21.20 16.04
C LYS A 368 -10.88 -21.10 17.07
N SER A 369 -10.84 -22.02 18.05
CA SER A 369 -9.71 -22.21 18.97
C SER A 369 -8.81 -23.34 18.50
N PHE A 370 -7.53 -23.22 18.80
CA PHE A 370 -6.49 -24.22 18.58
C PHE A 370 -5.76 -24.53 19.89
N ASP A 371 -5.10 -25.66 19.93
CA ASP A 371 -4.34 -26.07 21.12
C ASP A 371 -3.06 -25.24 21.25
N ALA A 372 -2.79 -24.70 22.43
CA ALA A 372 -1.48 -24.11 22.73
C ALA A 372 -0.49 -25.23 23.06
N ILE A 373 0.58 -25.36 22.28
CA ILE A 373 1.58 -26.43 22.47
C ILE A 373 2.71 -26.00 23.40
N SER A 374 2.98 -24.72 23.54
CA SER A 374 4.05 -24.20 24.38
C SER A 374 3.59 -23.09 25.33
N ALA A 375 4.26 -22.96 26.47
CA ALA A 375 4.01 -21.92 27.46
C ALA A 375 4.31 -20.48 26.96
N GLY A 376 4.63 -20.31 25.68
CA GLY A 376 4.87 -19.03 25.03
C GLY A 376 3.75 -18.53 24.14
N GLY A 377 2.65 -19.32 24.00
CA GLY A 377 1.46 -18.95 23.24
C GLY A 377 1.76 -18.58 21.78
N ASP A 378 2.01 -19.58 20.96
CA ASP A 378 2.23 -19.36 19.53
C ASP A 378 0.93 -18.89 18.88
N ILE A 379 0.98 -17.74 18.22
CA ILE A 379 -0.16 -17.14 17.54
C ILE A 379 -0.36 -17.84 16.19
N PRO A 380 -1.61 -18.15 15.75
CA PRO A 380 -1.84 -18.61 14.39
C PRO A 380 -1.29 -17.56 13.42
N ALA A 381 -0.24 -17.90 12.66
CA ALA A 381 0.26 -17.01 11.63
C ALA A 381 -0.60 -17.17 10.38
N ILE A 382 -1.37 -16.15 10.03
CA ILE A 382 -2.08 -16.12 8.75
C ILE A 382 -1.05 -15.82 7.67
N PHE A 383 -0.95 -16.72 6.69
CA PHE A 383 -0.10 -16.52 5.52
C PHE A 383 -0.82 -15.55 4.58
N LEU A 384 -0.56 -14.28 4.76
CA LEU A 384 -0.92 -13.26 3.79
C LEU A 384 0.25 -13.10 2.82
N PRO A 385 0.01 -12.76 1.55
CA PRO A 385 1.08 -12.35 0.67
C PRO A 385 1.79 -11.15 1.30
N TYR A 386 2.94 -11.41 1.92
CA TYR A 386 3.71 -10.40 2.65
C TYR A 386 4.44 -9.52 1.64
N ASN A 387 4.08 -8.26 1.61
CA ASN A 387 4.82 -7.22 0.92
C ASN A 387 5.58 -6.42 1.96
N GLY A 388 6.88 -6.53 1.99
CA GLY A 388 7.81 -6.07 3.01
C GLY A 388 7.79 -4.59 3.40
N ASP A 389 6.64 -3.92 3.33
CA ASP A 389 6.46 -2.56 3.80
C ASP A 389 5.66 -2.53 5.12
N LEU A 390 6.32 -2.93 6.19
CA LEU A 390 5.83 -2.73 7.57
C LEU A 390 5.63 -1.24 7.91
N GLN A 391 6.15 -0.33 7.09
CA GLN A 391 6.23 1.08 7.42
C GLN A 391 4.97 1.86 7.06
N ASN A 392 4.17 1.40 6.08
CA ASN A 392 2.99 2.13 5.61
C ASN A 392 1.65 1.47 5.95
N GLY A 393 1.63 0.37 6.70
CA GLY A 393 0.40 -0.25 7.21
C GLY A 393 -0.57 -0.79 6.13
N ASN A 394 -0.12 -0.88 4.88
CA ASN A 394 -0.94 -1.32 3.76
C ASN A 394 -0.63 -2.78 3.43
N PHE A 395 -1.43 -3.70 3.97
CA PHE A 395 -1.34 -5.12 3.67
C PHE A 395 -2.29 -5.49 2.55
N SER A 396 -1.76 -6.16 1.53
CA SER A 396 -2.59 -6.73 0.47
C SER A 396 -3.19 -8.05 0.92
N GLN A 397 -4.50 -8.08 1.01
CA GLN A 397 -5.25 -9.29 1.30
C GLN A 397 -5.63 -10.01 0.00
N THR A 398 -4.69 -10.71 -0.60
CA THR A 398 -5.03 -11.56 -1.74
C THR A 398 -5.42 -12.95 -1.25
N LEU A 399 -6.69 -13.27 -1.38
CA LEU A 399 -7.21 -14.59 -1.02
C LEU A 399 -6.74 -15.63 -2.03
N PHE A 400 -6.34 -16.79 -1.54
CA PHE A 400 -6.05 -17.94 -2.38
C PHE A 400 -7.33 -18.40 -3.11
N GLN A 401 -7.25 -18.56 -4.42
CA GLN A 401 -8.40 -18.87 -5.28
C GLN A 401 -9.59 -17.90 -5.10
N GLY A 402 -9.32 -16.66 -4.63
CA GLY A 402 -10.32 -15.61 -4.44
C GLY A 402 -11.21 -15.73 -3.21
N ASN A 403 -11.20 -16.84 -2.48
CA ASN A 403 -12.12 -17.08 -1.36
C ASN A 403 -11.56 -17.95 -0.23
N LYS A 404 -10.26 -18.15 -0.17
CA LYS A 404 -9.59 -18.94 0.87
C LYS A 404 -8.32 -18.26 1.35
N PHE A 405 -7.87 -18.62 2.53
CA PHE A 405 -6.55 -18.23 3.03
C PHE A 405 -5.88 -19.41 3.74
N PHE A 406 -4.56 -19.45 3.65
CA PHE A 406 -3.74 -20.38 4.41
C PHE A 406 -3.28 -19.75 5.71
N PHE A 407 -3.08 -20.57 6.72
CA PHE A 407 -2.53 -20.15 8.01
C PHE A 407 -1.85 -21.32 8.70
N THR A 408 -1.05 -21.04 9.72
CA THR A 408 -0.48 -22.06 10.59
C THR A 408 -1.29 -22.14 11.87
N ALA A 409 -1.52 -23.34 12.34
CA ALA A 409 -2.09 -23.56 13.66
C ALA A 409 -1.64 -24.92 14.21
N SER A 410 -1.68 -25.03 15.52
CA SER A 410 -1.24 -26.23 16.24
C SER A 410 -2.40 -27.06 16.76
N THR A 411 -2.19 -28.36 16.84
CA THR A 411 -2.98 -29.27 17.65
C THR A 411 -2.06 -30.16 18.49
N THR A 412 -2.53 -30.63 19.64
CA THR A 412 -1.77 -31.56 20.49
C THR A 412 -1.45 -32.88 19.80
N ALA A 413 -2.20 -33.23 18.76
CA ALA A 413 -2.04 -34.46 18.00
C ALA A 413 -1.04 -34.32 16.84
N ALA A 414 -0.95 -33.14 16.20
CA ALA A 414 -0.24 -32.95 14.95
C ALA A 414 0.79 -31.81 14.97
N GLY A 415 1.02 -31.16 16.11
CA GLY A 415 1.93 -30.02 16.16
C GLY A 415 1.44 -28.83 15.32
N TYR A 416 2.36 -27.94 14.94
CA TYR A 416 2.12 -26.83 14.01
C TYR A 416 2.13 -27.32 12.58
N GLU A 417 1.00 -27.16 11.89
CA GLU A 417 0.80 -27.60 10.52
C GLU A 417 0.17 -26.52 9.65
N LEU A 418 0.12 -26.79 8.34
CA LEU A 418 -0.56 -25.92 7.37
C LEU A 418 -2.07 -26.15 7.41
N TRP A 419 -2.82 -25.07 7.57
CA TRP A 419 -4.28 -25.03 7.56
C TRP A 419 -4.77 -24.17 6.40
N ILE A 420 -6.03 -24.42 5.99
CA ILE A 420 -6.76 -23.61 5.01
C ILE A 420 -8.15 -23.28 5.54
N SER A 421 -8.66 -22.10 5.19
CA SER A 421 -10.02 -21.69 5.56
C SER A 421 -10.70 -20.98 4.39
N ASP A 422 -12.01 -21.24 4.22
CA ASP A 422 -12.93 -20.50 3.37
C ASP A 422 -13.85 -19.55 4.16
N GLY A 423 -13.50 -19.29 5.44
CA GLY A 423 -14.29 -18.47 6.35
C GLY A 423 -15.46 -19.22 7.03
N THR A 424 -15.59 -20.52 6.83
CA THR A 424 -16.54 -21.38 7.53
C THR A 424 -15.83 -22.35 8.46
N LEU A 425 -16.48 -22.77 9.56
CA LEU A 425 -15.89 -23.76 10.47
C LEU A 425 -15.64 -25.11 9.78
N VAL A 426 -16.52 -25.51 8.87
CA VAL A 426 -16.39 -26.77 8.10
C VAL A 426 -15.26 -26.69 7.08
N GLY A 427 -15.11 -25.53 6.42
CA GLY A 427 -14.05 -25.30 5.46
C GLY A 427 -12.71 -24.87 6.09
N THR A 428 -12.63 -24.84 7.43
CA THR A 428 -11.40 -24.56 8.19
C THR A 428 -10.77 -25.85 8.67
N THR A 429 -9.82 -26.37 7.88
CA THR A 429 -9.24 -27.70 8.07
C THR A 429 -7.72 -27.68 7.95
N MET A 430 -7.05 -28.59 8.65
CA MET A 430 -5.65 -28.89 8.42
C MET A 430 -5.50 -29.46 7.01
N VAL A 431 -4.54 -28.95 6.24
CA VAL A 431 -4.31 -29.37 4.86
C VAL A 431 -3.63 -30.75 4.88
N LYS A 432 -2.58 -30.86 5.69
CA LYS A 432 -1.78 -32.08 5.81
C LYS A 432 -1.01 -32.06 7.13
N ASP A 433 -0.90 -33.22 7.79
CA ASP A 433 0.06 -33.50 8.86
C ASP A 433 1.40 -33.87 8.17
N ILE A 434 2.29 -32.86 8.02
CA ILE A 434 3.54 -33.00 7.26
C ILE A 434 4.58 -33.75 8.11
N LEU A 435 4.72 -33.34 9.39
CA LEU A 435 5.56 -34.05 10.35
C LEU A 435 4.66 -34.85 11.29
N THR A 436 4.30 -36.05 10.85
CA THR A 436 3.33 -36.93 11.51
C THR A 436 3.52 -37.06 13.02
N GLY A 437 2.45 -36.85 13.78
CA GLY A 437 2.44 -36.85 15.24
C GLY A 437 2.56 -35.43 15.81
N SER A 438 3.03 -35.29 17.05
CA SER A 438 3.09 -34.00 17.74
C SER A 438 4.26 -33.09 17.30
N GLY A 439 4.97 -33.43 16.22
CA GLY A 439 6.04 -32.60 15.66
C GLY A 439 5.48 -31.42 14.85
N ASN A 440 6.29 -30.39 14.65
CA ASN A 440 5.91 -29.22 13.88
C ASN A 440 6.33 -29.36 12.41
N GLY A 441 5.38 -29.59 11.50
CA GLY A 441 5.63 -29.55 10.06
C GLY A 441 5.94 -28.13 9.58
N ILE A 442 5.31 -27.11 10.20
CA ILE A 442 5.70 -25.72 10.03
C ILE A 442 6.43 -25.28 11.29
N ASP A 443 7.74 -25.06 11.19
CA ASP A 443 8.60 -24.73 12.33
C ASP A 443 9.08 -23.28 12.25
N ALA A 444 8.44 -22.40 13.03
CA ALA A 444 8.78 -20.99 13.10
C ALA A 444 10.22 -20.73 13.59
N SER A 445 10.83 -21.66 14.31
CA SER A 445 12.23 -21.55 14.75
C SER A 445 13.22 -21.78 13.61
N LYS A 446 12.77 -22.41 12.51
CA LYS A 446 13.57 -22.68 11.32
C LYS A 446 13.32 -21.65 10.21
N SER A 447 12.14 -21.66 9.61
CA SER A 447 11.75 -20.71 8.57
C SER A 447 10.23 -20.61 8.45
N LEU A 448 9.66 -19.39 8.48
CA LEU A 448 8.25 -19.09 8.16
C LEU A 448 8.11 -18.47 6.77
N SER A 449 9.02 -18.77 5.85
CA SER A 449 8.99 -18.20 4.52
C SER A 449 7.92 -18.85 3.65
N TYR A 450 7.13 -18.04 2.94
CA TYR A 450 6.08 -18.49 2.03
C TYR A 450 5.88 -17.53 0.85
N LEU A 451 5.35 -18.06 -0.26
CA LEU A 451 5.07 -17.29 -1.46
C LEU A 451 3.85 -17.86 -2.20
N TYR A 452 2.91 -16.99 -2.57
CA TYR A 452 1.75 -17.37 -3.36
C TYR A 452 2.00 -17.26 -4.86
N THR A 453 1.50 -18.24 -5.60
CA THR A 453 1.23 -18.16 -7.03
C THR A 453 -0.29 -18.09 -7.27
N SER A 454 -0.73 -17.97 -8.50
CA SER A 454 -2.17 -18.01 -8.83
C SER A 454 -2.87 -19.32 -8.45
N SER A 455 -2.13 -20.42 -8.24
CA SER A 455 -2.70 -21.75 -8.01
C SER A 455 -2.10 -22.52 -6.85
N GLU A 456 -0.97 -22.11 -6.32
CA GLU A 456 -0.23 -22.85 -5.28
C GLU A 456 0.41 -21.89 -4.27
N LEU A 457 0.51 -22.33 -3.02
CA LEU A 457 1.37 -21.75 -1.99
C LEU A 457 2.70 -22.50 -2.01
N TYR A 458 3.81 -21.79 -2.04
CA TYR A 458 5.17 -22.33 -1.78
C TYR A 458 5.58 -21.92 -0.38
N PHE A 459 6.20 -22.83 0.39
CA PHE A 459 6.54 -22.57 1.79
C PHE A 459 7.63 -23.51 2.28
N ALA A 460 8.25 -23.15 3.40
CA ALA A 460 9.20 -24.01 4.10
C ALA A 460 8.43 -24.97 5.03
N ALA A 461 8.76 -26.25 4.99
CA ALA A 461 8.19 -27.23 5.92
C ALA A 461 9.16 -28.37 6.23
N THR A 462 8.96 -29.00 7.38
CA THR A 462 9.80 -30.07 7.92
C THR A 462 9.07 -31.39 7.87
N ASP A 463 9.68 -32.44 7.34
CA ASP A 463 9.24 -33.81 7.53
C ASP A 463 10.28 -34.66 8.29
N ALA A 464 9.93 -35.88 8.67
CA ALA A 464 10.77 -36.76 9.48
C ALA A 464 12.02 -37.31 8.72
N THR A 465 12.04 -37.19 7.38
CA THR A 465 13.00 -37.87 6.53
C THR A 465 14.00 -36.90 5.91
N HIS A 466 13.51 -35.70 5.53
CA HIS A 466 14.28 -34.77 4.71
C HIS A 466 14.63 -33.45 5.45
N GLY A 467 14.17 -33.29 6.71
CA GLY A 467 14.35 -32.03 7.43
C GLY A 467 13.47 -30.90 6.91
N ASN A 468 13.94 -29.64 7.02
CA ASN A 468 13.22 -28.45 6.58
C ASN A 468 13.55 -28.14 5.12
N GLU A 469 12.59 -28.35 4.24
CA GLU A 469 12.74 -28.27 2.79
C GLU A 469 11.68 -27.37 2.13
N LEU A 470 11.80 -27.15 0.82
CA LEU A 470 10.82 -26.40 0.04
C LEU A 470 9.62 -27.29 -0.32
N TRP A 471 8.45 -26.87 0.12
CA TRP A 471 7.15 -27.50 -0.14
C TRP A 471 6.24 -26.61 -0.95
N LYS A 472 5.19 -27.21 -1.51
CA LYS A 472 4.08 -26.51 -2.17
C LYS A 472 2.75 -27.14 -1.80
N SER A 473 1.66 -26.35 -1.90
CA SER A 473 0.29 -26.79 -1.64
C SER A 473 -0.71 -26.08 -2.56
N ASP A 474 -1.66 -26.85 -3.10
CA ASP A 474 -2.86 -26.35 -3.77
C ASP A 474 -4.08 -26.25 -2.82
N GLY A 475 -3.86 -26.42 -1.52
CA GLY A 475 -4.89 -26.46 -0.49
C GLY A 475 -5.50 -27.85 -0.26
N THR A 476 -4.98 -28.90 -0.91
CA THR A 476 -5.37 -30.29 -0.68
C THR A 476 -4.22 -31.10 -0.10
N ALA A 477 -4.53 -32.16 0.65
CA ALA A 477 -3.49 -33.05 1.20
C ALA A 477 -2.66 -33.73 0.09
N GLY A 478 -3.27 -34.08 -1.04
CA GLY A 478 -2.60 -34.70 -2.18
C GLY A 478 -1.71 -33.72 -2.97
N GLY A 479 -2.12 -32.46 -3.07
CA GLY A 479 -1.37 -31.40 -3.71
C GLY A 479 -0.32 -30.74 -2.80
N THR A 480 -0.27 -31.14 -1.52
CA THR A 480 0.74 -30.69 -0.57
C THR A 480 1.93 -31.65 -0.60
N THR A 481 3.01 -31.24 -1.29
CA THR A 481 4.16 -32.07 -1.59
C THR A 481 5.46 -31.28 -1.47
N MET A 482 6.55 -31.97 -1.12
CA MET A 482 7.89 -31.42 -1.21
C MET A 482 8.24 -31.14 -2.67
N VAL A 483 8.84 -29.99 -2.94
CA VAL A 483 9.27 -29.57 -4.28
C VAL A 483 10.63 -30.15 -4.61
N ALA A 484 11.56 -30.10 -3.65
CA ALA A 484 12.90 -30.64 -3.76
C ALA A 484 13.49 -30.93 -2.37
N ASP A 485 14.28 -31.99 -2.28
CA ASP A 485 15.20 -32.30 -1.18
C ASP A 485 16.55 -31.62 -1.51
N ILE A 486 16.72 -30.39 -1.03
CA ILE A 486 17.85 -29.52 -1.36
C ILE A 486 19.04 -29.83 -0.49
N TYR A 487 18.81 -30.01 0.81
CA TYR A 487 19.83 -30.53 1.72
C TYR A 487 19.55 -31.97 2.02
N THR A 488 20.11 -32.84 1.16
CA THR A 488 19.84 -34.28 1.13
C THR A 488 19.88 -34.98 2.49
N ASN A 489 18.97 -35.92 2.69
CA ASN A 489 18.70 -36.66 3.92
C ASN A 489 17.99 -35.75 4.95
N ALA A 490 18.29 -35.89 6.25
CA ALA A 490 17.63 -35.17 7.33
C ALA A 490 18.23 -33.76 7.56
N GLY A 491 18.89 -33.17 6.57
CA GLY A 491 19.43 -31.82 6.64
C GLY A 491 18.32 -30.76 6.51
N ASP A 492 18.51 -29.57 7.06
CA ASP A 492 17.60 -28.48 6.94
C ASP A 492 18.10 -27.49 5.87
N ALA A 493 17.41 -27.38 4.74
CA ALA A 493 17.73 -26.41 3.69
C ALA A 493 17.33 -24.98 4.06
N LEU A 494 16.38 -24.80 4.97
CA LEU A 494 15.89 -23.53 5.46
C LEU A 494 15.50 -22.57 4.32
N PRO A 495 14.54 -22.90 3.46
CA PRO A 495 14.21 -22.08 2.30
C PRO A 495 13.71 -20.70 2.72
N GLU A 496 14.30 -19.66 2.15
CA GLU A 496 13.85 -18.27 2.26
C GLU A 496 13.32 -17.82 0.90
N LEU A 497 11.99 -17.72 0.78
CA LEU A 497 11.32 -17.37 -0.46
C LEU A 497 11.36 -15.85 -0.67
N PHE A 498 11.82 -15.41 -1.83
CA PHE A 498 11.98 -13.99 -2.14
C PHE A 498 10.83 -13.45 -2.96
N LEU A 499 10.72 -13.88 -4.22
CA LEU A 499 9.74 -13.33 -5.15
C LEU A 499 9.54 -14.21 -6.39
N ILE A 500 8.52 -13.87 -7.17
CA ILE A 500 8.33 -14.36 -8.54
C ILE A 500 8.82 -13.27 -9.51
N ASN A 501 9.77 -13.59 -10.36
CA ASN A 501 10.18 -12.74 -11.46
C ASN A 501 10.59 -13.60 -12.66
N ASN A 502 10.37 -13.09 -13.89
CA ASN A 502 10.67 -13.81 -15.13
C ASN A 502 10.07 -15.24 -15.14
N SER A 503 8.83 -15.40 -14.65
CA SER A 503 8.14 -16.69 -14.50
C SER A 503 8.90 -17.73 -13.67
N LYS A 504 9.69 -17.30 -12.70
CA LYS A 504 10.46 -18.12 -11.78
C LYS A 504 10.26 -17.68 -10.35
N ILE A 505 10.28 -18.62 -9.41
CA ILE A 505 10.36 -18.34 -7.99
C ILE A 505 11.83 -18.30 -7.60
N PHE A 506 12.29 -17.19 -7.07
CA PHE A 506 13.62 -17.03 -6.49
C PHE A 506 13.57 -17.29 -4.99
N PHE A 507 14.54 -18.03 -4.46
CA PHE A 507 14.65 -18.29 -3.03
C PHE A 507 16.10 -18.59 -2.63
N GLY A 508 16.42 -18.34 -1.36
CA GLY A 508 17.66 -18.76 -0.72
C GLY A 508 17.50 -20.11 -0.04
N ALA A 509 18.51 -20.94 -0.03
CA ALA A 509 18.53 -22.18 0.74
C ALA A 509 19.99 -22.65 0.96
N THR A 510 20.23 -23.54 1.92
CA THR A 510 21.53 -24.20 2.08
C THR A 510 21.44 -25.66 1.65
N ASN A 511 22.49 -26.16 1.00
CA ASN A 511 22.66 -27.60 0.67
C ASN A 511 23.63 -28.28 1.63
N GLY A 512 24.08 -27.60 2.68
CA GLY A 512 25.02 -28.13 3.66
C GLY A 512 26.49 -28.02 3.28
N ASP A 513 26.82 -27.58 2.06
CA ASP A 513 28.22 -27.45 1.62
C ASP A 513 28.98 -26.38 2.40
N ASN A 514 28.25 -25.38 2.91
CA ASN A 514 28.79 -24.32 3.73
C ASN A 514 27.78 -23.93 4.83
N ALA A 515 28.10 -24.19 6.08
CA ALA A 515 27.22 -23.95 7.23
C ALA A 515 26.85 -22.49 7.47
N THR A 516 27.47 -21.53 6.78
CA THR A 516 27.26 -20.07 6.98
C THR A 516 26.78 -19.34 5.74
N ALA A 517 26.62 -20.02 4.60
CA ALA A 517 26.20 -19.39 3.35
C ALA A 517 24.89 -19.98 2.83
N THR A 518 23.99 -19.09 2.47
CA THR A 518 22.76 -19.42 1.74
C THR A 518 23.02 -19.30 0.23
N ASP A 519 22.67 -20.33 -0.51
CA ASP A 519 22.76 -20.35 -1.97
C ASP A 519 21.49 -19.80 -2.61
N LEU A 520 21.60 -19.25 -3.81
CA LEU A 520 20.46 -18.76 -4.57
C LEU A 520 19.93 -19.85 -5.50
N TYR A 521 18.67 -20.14 -5.37
CA TYR A 521 17.94 -21.11 -6.17
C TYR A 521 16.77 -20.48 -6.94
N VAL A 522 16.33 -21.17 -7.96
CA VAL A 522 15.08 -20.88 -8.65
C VAL A 522 14.23 -22.13 -8.79
N VAL A 523 12.92 -22.00 -8.64
CA VAL A 523 11.95 -22.95 -9.16
C VAL A 523 11.59 -22.52 -10.57
N ASN A 524 11.88 -23.37 -11.55
CA ASN A 524 11.53 -23.12 -12.95
C ASN A 524 10.07 -23.51 -13.19
N GLY A 525 9.31 -22.63 -13.82
CA GLY A 525 7.88 -22.84 -14.12
C GLY A 525 7.32 -21.70 -14.94
N THR A 526 6.01 -21.73 -15.16
CA THR A 526 5.25 -20.61 -15.73
C THR A 526 4.45 -19.94 -14.62
N PHE A 527 5.14 -19.40 -13.62
CA PHE A 527 4.50 -18.75 -12.49
C PHE A 527 4.06 -17.35 -12.88
N THR A 528 2.81 -17.05 -12.63
CA THR A 528 2.30 -15.68 -12.66
C THR A 528 2.18 -15.18 -11.22
N PRO A 529 2.74 -14.02 -10.89
CA PRO A 529 2.45 -13.36 -9.61
C PRO A 529 0.94 -13.16 -9.47
N LEU A 530 0.47 -13.11 -8.23
CA LEU A 530 -0.91 -12.69 -7.99
C LEU A 530 -1.10 -11.26 -8.51
N PRO A 531 -2.27 -10.93 -9.10
CA PRO A 531 -2.56 -9.57 -9.56
C PRO A 531 -2.41 -8.57 -8.43
N VAL A 532 -1.92 -7.38 -8.76
CA VAL A 532 -1.86 -6.26 -7.82
C VAL A 532 -3.24 -5.92 -7.30
N LYS A 533 -3.39 -5.86 -5.98
CA LYS A 533 -4.63 -5.40 -5.37
C LYS A 533 -4.53 -3.91 -5.06
N LEU A 534 -5.52 -3.15 -5.55
CA LEU A 534 -5.74 -1.79 -5.11
C LEU A 534 -6.13 -1.80 -3.62
N VAL A 535 -5.38 -1.07 -2.80
CA VAL A 535 -5.65 -0.93 -1.35
C VAL A 535 -6.62 0.21 -1.11
N ASP A 536 -6.53 1.26 -1.94
CA ASP A 536 -7.43 2.41 -1.91
C ASP A 536 -7.73 2.87 -3.34
N PHE A 537 -8.98 3.22 -3.59
CA PHE A 537 -9.40 3.95 -4.78
C PHE A 537 -10.52 4.89 -4.37
N SER A 538 -10.24 6.18 -4.41
CA SER A 538 -11.15 7.22 -3.96
C SER A 538 -11.24 8.36 -4.96
N VAL A 539 -12.38 9.04 -4.98
CA VAL A 539 -12.63 10.19 -5.84
C VAL A 539 -13.35 11.27 -5.03
N ALA A 540 -12.75 12.46 -4.96
CA ALA A 540 -13.28 13.59 -4.21
C ALA A 540 -13.50 14.82 -5.12
N PRO A 541 -14.55 15.64 -4.90
CA PRO A 541 -14.75 16.88 -5.63
C PRO A 541 -13.80 17.96 -5.11
N VAL A 542 -13.09 18.64 -6.01
CA VAL A 542 -12.24 19.80 -5.69
C VAL A 542 -12.62 20.94 -6.63
N ALA A 543 -13.41 21.87 -6.15
CA ALA A 543 -14.01 22.93 -6.95
C ALA A 543 -14.79 22.37 -8.18
N ASN A 544 -14.30 22.58 -9.41
CA ASN A 544 -14.91 22.10 -10.65
C ASN A 544 -14.24 20.83 -11.19
N ASP A 545 -13.33 20.23 -10.44
CA ASP A 545 -12.50 19.11 -10.82
C ASP A 545 -12.83 17.88 -9.96
N ALA A 546 -12.45 16.68 -10.41
CA ALA A 546 -12.41 15.48 -9.60
C ALA A 546 -10.97 15.15 -9.24
N PHE A 547 -10.67 15.06 -7.97
CA PHE A 547 -9.40 14.53 -7.47
C PHE A 547 -9.55 13.04 -7.27
N ILE A 548 -8.78 12.28 -8.04
CA ILE A 548 -8.78 10.81 -8.08
C ILE A 548 -7.49 10.35 -7.42
N LYS A 549 -7.60 9.45 -6.47
CA LYS A 549 -6.49 8.89 -5.74
C LYS A 549 -6.61 7.38 -5.68
N TRP A 550 -5.51 6.67 -5.81
CA TRP A 550 -5.44 5.24 -5.57
C TRP A 550 -4.09 4.86 -4.99
N ALA A 551 -4.08 3.76 -4.28
CA ALA A 551 -2.89 3.15 -3.75
C ALA A 551 -2.88 1.65 -4.07
N THR A 552 -1.70 1.12 -4.29
CA THR A 552 -1.46 -0.31 -4.48
C THR A 552 -0.71 -0.86 -3.28
N SER A 553 -0.84 -2.16 -3.01
CA SER A 553 -0.05 -2.82 -1.98
C SER A 553 1.30 -3.29 -2.49
N GLN A 554 1.35 -3.63 -3.77
CA GLN A 554 2.54 -4.11 -4.48
C GLN A 554 2.32 -3.95 -5.97
N GLU A 555 3.35 -3.64 -6.74
CA GLU A 555 3.30 -3.50 -8.20
C GLU A 555 4.29 -4.44 -8.87
N ILE A 556 4.14 -5.73 -8.63
CA ILE A 556 4.87 -6.75 -9.38
C ILE A 556 4.11 -7.03 -10.66
N ASN A 557 4.80 -6.93 -11.79
CA ASN A 557 4.23 -7.15 -13.12
C ASN A 557 3.16 -6.14 -13.58
N THR A 558 2.92 -5.05 -12.86
CA THR A 558 1.96 -4.02 -13.27
C THR A 558 2.61 -3.04 -14.24
N GLN A 559 1.97 -2.81 -15.40
CA GLN A 559 2.43 -1.88 -16.41
C GLN A 559 1.85 -0.49 -16.21
N SER A 560 0.54 -0.40 -15.97
CA SER A 560 -0.14 0.89 -15.92
C SER A 560 -1.55 0.83 -15.31
N PHE A 561 -2.02 2.02 -14.91
CA PHE A 561 -3.39 2.28 -14.47
C PHE A 561 -4.06 3.24 -15.45
N THR A 562 -5.14 2.83 -16.08
CA THR A 562 -5.96 3.71 -16.93
C THR A 562 -7.18 4.18 -16.15
N ILE A 563 -7.28 5.49 -15.95
CA ILE A 563 -8.44 6.10 -15.32
C ILE A 563 -9.55 6.17 -16.35
N GLN A 564 -10.71 5.62 -15.98
CA GLN A 564 -11.90 5.62 -16.81
C GLN A 564 -13.03 6.40 -16.13
N ARG A 565 -13.76 7.18 -16.93
CA ARG A 565 -14.90 8.00 -16.49
C ARG A 565 -16.17 7.61 -17.25
N SER A 566 -17.33 7.74 -16.59
CA SER A 566 -18.63 7.51 -17.16
C SER A 566 -19.66 8.51 -16.63
N ASN A 567 -20.65 8.89 -17.46
CA ASN A 567 -21.78 9.72 -17.06
C ASN A 567 -23.03 8.90 -16.71
N ASP A 568 -23.06 7.61 -17.04
CA ASP A 568 -24.20 6.72 -16.83
C ASP A 568 -23.88 5.47 -15.97
N GLY A 569 -22.59 5.30 -15.63
CA GLY A 569 -22.11 4.13 -14.89
C GLY A 569 -21.99 2.84 -15.69
N LEU A 570 -22.30 2.89 -17.00
CA LEU A 570 -22.31 1.73 -17.92
C LEU A 570 -21.25 1.88 -19.02
N HIS A 571 -21.17 3.06 -19.65
CA HIS A 571 -20.24 3.35 -20.73
C HIS A 571 -19.09 4.19 -20.22
N PHE A 572 -17.90 3.61 -20.19
CA PHE A 572 -16.68 4.24 -19.67
C PHE A 572 -15.73 4.66 -20.78
N GLU A 573 -15.19 5.86 -20.69
CA GLU A 573 -14.14 6.40 -21.57
C GLU A 573 -12.81 6.52 -20.84
N ASN A 574 -11.71 6.25 -21.53
CA ASN A 574 -10.36 6.42 -20.98
C ASN A 574 -10.02 7.91 -20.88
N ILE A 575 -9.66 8.39 -19.70
CA ILE A 575 -9.25 9.77 -19.46
C ILE A 575 -7.75 9.92 -19.60
N THR A 576 -7.01 9.07 -18.91
CA THR A 576 -5.55 9.05 -18.95
C THR A 576 -5.03 7.69 -18.51
N THR A 577 -3.78 7.42 -18.84
CA THR A 577 -3.04 6.26 -18.35
C THR A 577 -1.82 6.72 -17.58
N VAL A 578 -1.66 6.21 -16.38
CA VAL A 578 -0.52 6.46 -15.50
C VAL A 578 0.33 5.20 -15.46
N ALA A 579 1.61 5.32 -15.74
CA ALA A 579 2.53 4.18 -15.65
C ALA A 579 2.64 3.73 -14.20
N ALA A 580 2.66 2.42 -13.98
CA ALA A 580 2.96 1.85 -12.66
C ALA A 580 4.41 2.16 -12.27
N ALA A 581 4.67 2.23 -10.97
CA ALA A 581 6.03 2.36 -10.43
C ALA A 581 6.75 1.00 -10.52
N VAL A 582 6.96 0.52 -11.72
CA VAL A 582 7.39 -0.80 -12.14
C VAL A 582 8.17 -1.57 -11.05
N ASN A 583 7.59 -2.67 -10.58
CA ASN A 583 8.17 -3.57 -9.57
C ASN A 583 8.45 -2.92 -8.21
N ALA A 584 7.62 -1.98 -7.79
CA ALA A 584 7.61 -1.54 -6.40
C ALA A 584 7.20 -2.73 -5.53
N ALA A 585 8.17 -3.33 -4.86
CA ALA A 585 7.91 -4.36 -3.83
C ALA A 585 7.04 -3.79 -2.70
N ASN A 586 7.02 -2.47 -2.58
CA ASN A 586 6.23 -1.68 -1.65
C ASN A 586 5.10 -0.99 -2.42
N GLY A 587 3.92 -0.91 -1.82
CA GLY A 587 2.76 -0.23 -2.40
C GLY A 587 3.07 1.21 -2.79
N HIS A 588 2.36 1.69 -3.80
CA HIS A 588 2.55 3.05 -4.32
C HIS A 588 1.25 3.83 -4.34
N GLY A 589 1.33 5.10 -3.92
CA GLY A 589 0.21 6.02 -3.96
C GLY A 589 0.23 6.87 -5.24
N TYR A 590 -0.91 6.98 -5.90
CA TYR A 590 -1.10 7.75 -7.12
C TYR A 590 -2.20 8.77 -6.97
N SER A 591 -2.12 9.84 -7.73
CA SER A 591 -3.21 10.79 -7.84
C SER A 591 -3.31 11.36 -9.24
N PHE A 592 -4.53 11.76 -9.61
CA PHE A 592 -4.83 12.45 -10.85
C PHE A 592 -5.98 13.42 -10.65
N THR A 593 -5.93 14.55 -11.33
CA THR A 593 -7.02 15.53 -11.30
C THR A 593 -7.70 15.60 -12.66
N ASP A 594 -8.93 15.09 -12.75
CA ASP A 594 -9.78 15.24 -13.92
C ASP A 594 -10.40 16.65 -13.90
N LYS A 595 -9.99 17.47 -14.86
CA LYS A 595 -10.31 18.90 -14.91
C LYS A 595 -11.68 19.16 -15.53
N ASN A 596 -12.36 20.19 -14.99
CA ASN A 596 -13.61 20.74 -15.54
C ASN A 596 -14.74 19.70 -15.70
N ILE A 597 -14.92 18.82 -14.73
CA ILE A 597 -15.93 17.75 -14.76
C ILE A 597 -17.37 18.28 -14.81
N LEU A 598 -17.63 19.51 -14.37
CA LEU A 598 -18.96 20.15 -14.42
C LEU A 598 -19.47 20.40 -15.85
N VAL A 599 -18.61 20.35 -16.85
CA VAL A 599 -18.98 20.53 -18.27
C VAL A 599 -19.77 19.35 -18.81
N SER A 600 -19.71 18.20 -18.17
CA SER A 600 -20.32 16.95 -18.61
C SER A 600 -21.83 16.81 -18.34
N GLY A 601 -22.46 17.79 -17.66
CA GLY A 601 -23.93 17.88 -17.55
C GLY A 601 -24.63 16.93 -16.58
N GLY A 602 -23.91 16.04 -15.89
CA GLY A 602 -24.46 15.11 -14.90
C GLY A 602 -24.30 15.60 -13.45
N THR A 603 -25.18 15.17 -12.55
CA THR A 603 -25.06 15.35 -11.10
C THR A 603 -24.26 14.23 -10.43
N ILE A 604 -24.01 13.16 -11.15
CA ILE A 604 -23.20 12.01 -10.73
C ILE A 604 -22.27 11.67 -11.89
N ILE A 605 -20.99 11.53 -11.59
CA ILE A 605 -19.96 11.02 -12.50
C ILE A 605 -19.36 9.75 -11.86
N TYR A 606 -19.14 8.75 -12.66
CA TYR A 606 -18.58 7.46 -12.23
C TYR A 606 -17.16 7.33 -12.70
N TYR A 607 -16.30 6.82 -11.82
CA TYR A 607 -14.90 6.54 -12.10
C TYR A 607 -14.57 5.08 -11.76
N ARG A 608 -13.65 4.51 -12.52
CA ARG A 608 -12.98 3.25 -12.22
C ARG A 608 -11.57 3.25 -12.76
N LEU A 609 -10.74 2.36 -12.27
CA LEU A 609 -9.41 2.10 -12.79
C LEU A 609 -9.41 0.82 -13.62
N LEU A 610 -8.68 0.83 -14.70
CA LEU A 610 -8.29 -0.35 -15.45
C LEU A 610 -6.79 -0.56 -15.23
N THR A 611 -6.44 -1.54 -14.42
CA THR A 611 -5.05 -1.99 -14.24
C THR A 611 -4.65 -2.86 -15.40
N THR A 612 -3.47 -2.64 -15.96
CA THR A 612 -2.90 -3.46 -17.04
C THR A 612 -1.54 -3.97 -16.58
N ASP A 613 -1.36 -5.28 -16.62
CA ASP A 613 -0.12 -5.95 -16.29
C ASP A 613 0.85 -5.98 -17.49
N ALA A 614 2.13 -6.22 -17.24
CA ALA A 614 3.15 -6.27 -18.28
C ALA A 614 2.94 -7.44 -19.27
N ASP A 615 2.19 -8.47 -18.88
CA ASP A 615 1.77 -9.57 -19.74
C ASP A 615 0.48 -9.26 -20.54
N GLY A 616 -0.09 -8.07 -20.36
CA GLY A 616 -1.29 -7.58 -21.03
C GLY A 616 -2.61 -7.99 -20.38
N LYS A 617 -2.58 -8.68 -19.23
CA LYS A 617 -3.79 -8.96 -18.46
C LYS A 617 -4.37 -7.68 -17.90
N GLN A 618 -5.70 -7.59 -17.85
CA GLN A 618 -6.39 -6.39 -17.40
C GLN A 618 -7.40 -6.71 -16.29
N GLU A 619 -7.46 -5.82 -15.30
CA GLU A 619 -8.41 -5.90 -14.19
C GLU A 619 -9.06 -4.54 -13.94
N LEU A 620 -10.36 -4.56 -13.60
CA LEU A 620 -11.14 -3.38 -13.31
C LEU A 620 -11.34 -3.23 -11.79
N SER A 621 -11.16 -2.00 -11.29
CA SER A 621 -11.52 -1.65 -9.91
C SER A 621 -13.04 -1.58 -9.71
N ASN A 622 -13.45 -1.43 -8.45
CA ASN A 622 -14.80 -0.99 -8.11
C ASN A 622 -15.12 0.36 -8.78
N ILE A 623 -16.42 0.63 -9.02
CA ILE A 623 -16.90 1.90 -9.55
C ILE A 623 -17.17 2.86 -8.39
N ILE A 624 -16.58 4.05 -8.44
CA ILE A 624 -16.84 5.15 -7.50
C ILE A 624 -17.77 6.17 -8.14
N ALA A 625 -18.88 6.49 -7.47
CA ALA A 625 -19.83 7.49 -7.91
C ALA A 625 -19.56 8.83 -7.21
N LEU A 626 -19.07 9.81 -7.95
CA LEU A 626 -18.86 11.17 -7.47
C LEU A 626 -20.14 12.00 -7.62
N LYS A 627 -20.77 12.38 -6.50
CA LYS A 627 -21.90 13.31 -6.49
C LYS A 627 -21.38 14.74 -6.52
N ILE A 628 -21.68 15.48 -7.57
CA ILE A 628 -21.31 16.88 -7.72
C ILE A 628 -22.49 17.75 -7.29
N LYS A 629 -22.26 18.62 -6.32
CA LYS A 629 -23.17 19.73 -6.03
C LYS A 629 -22.63 20.95 -6.77
N PRO A 630 -23.27 21.42 -7.84
CA PRO A 630 -22.86 22.67 -8.49
C PRO A 630 -22.96 23.79 -7.49
N THR A 631 -21.85 24.42 -7.14
CA THR A 631 -21.83 25.61 -6.26
C THR A 631 -22.21 26.87 -7.02
N HIS A 632 -22.06 26.86 -8.34
CA HIS A 632 -22.47 27.93 -9.24
C HIS A 632 -22.97 27.34 -10.56
N TRP A 633 -24.02 27.90 -11.12
CA TRP A 633 -24.50 27.58 -12.44
C TRP A 633 -23.64 28.25 -13.52
N ASN A 634 -23.56 27.64 -14.70
CA ASN A 634 -22.83 28.21 -15.84
C ASN A 634 -23.70 28.31 -17.10
N ALA A 635 -23.35 29.26 -17.98
CA ALA A 635 -24.03 29.49 -19.25
C ALA A 635 -23.01 29.89 -20.33
N ARG A 636 -23.18 29.35 -21.55
CA ARG A 636 -22.40 29.76 -22.73
C ARG A 636 -23.23 29.64 -24.00
N LEU A 637 -22.83 30.33 -25.05
CA LEU A 637 -23.39 30.17 -26.38
C LEU A 637 -22.65 29.09 -27.18
N LEU A 638 -23.37 28.32 -27.98
CA LEU A 638 -22.73 27.34 -28.91
C LEU A 638 -22.13 28.02 -30.13
N SER A 639 -22.73 29.15 -30.57
CA SER A 639 -22.26 29.90 -31.72
C SER A 639 -22.37 31.42 -31.47
N ASN A 640 -21.39 32.17 -31.93
CA ASN A 640 -21.41 33.62 -32.01
C ASN A 640 -20.54 34.00 -33.23
N PRO A 641 -21.06 34.65 -34.26
CA PRO A 641 -22.37 35.32 -34.39
C PRO A 641 -23.61 34.39 -34.38
N VAL A 642 -24.73 34.95 -33.90
CA VAL A 642 -26.02 34.29 -33.81
C VAL A 642 -26.83 34.58 -35.08
N GLN A 643 -27.44 33.56 -35.69
CA GLN A 643 -28.26 33.77 -36.88
C GLN A 643 -29.76 33.94 -36.56
N GLN A 644 -30.48 32.84 -36.37
CA GLN A 644 -31.91 32.87 -36.09
C GLN A 644 -32.26 32.72 -34.61
N ASN A 645 -31.52 31.85 -33.93
CA ASN A 645 -31.70 31.53 -32.52
C ASN A 645 -30.36 31.50 -31.80
N ILE A 646 -30.37 31.98 -30.57
CA ILE A 646 -29.27 31.78 -29.63
C ILE A 646 -29.36 30.36 -29.11
N GLN A 647 -28.34 29.54 -29.37
CA GLN A 647 -28.20 28.23 -28.76
C GLN A 647 -27.46 28.37 -27.41
N LEU A 648 -28.25 28.45 -26.34
CA LEU A 648 -27.76 28.63 -24.97
C LEU A 648 -27.55 27.30 -24.30
N VAL A 649 -26.33 27.04 -23.86
CA VAL A 649 -25.98 25.87 -23.01
C VAL A 649 -25.92 26.32 -21.59
N THR A 650 -26.68 25.69 -20.71
CA THR A 650 -26.63 25.96 -19.25
C THR A 650 -26.35 24.67 -18.48
N SER A 651 -25.65 24.81 -17.35
CA SER A 651 -25.35 23.69 -16.43
C SER A 651 -25.43 24.18 -14.98
N GLY A 652 -25.78 23.27 -14.06
CA GLY A 652 -25.84 23.56 -12.63
C GLY A 652 -27.06 24.39 -12.17
N ILE A 653 -28.07 24.56 -13.02
CA ILE A 653 -29.28 25.35 -12.71
C ILE A 653 -30.26 24.48 -11.88
N THR A 654 -30.67 24.98 -10.72
CA THR A 654 -31.60 24.29 -9.82
C THR A 654 -33.03 24.83 -9.85
N GLY A 655 -33.27 25.93 -10.55
CA GLY A 655 -34.57 26.61 -10.62
C GLY A 655 -34.92 27.13 -12.02
N ASN A 656 -35.98 27.94 -12.11
CA ASN A 656 -36.35 28.62 -13.33
C ASN A 656 -35.27 29.63 -13.75
N VAL A 657 -35.09 29.78 -15.06
CA VAL A 657 -34.14 30.71 -15.66
C VAL A 657 -34.89 31.83 -16.35
N GLN A 658 -34.60 33.05 -16.01
CA GLN A 658 -35.05 34.21 -16.78
C GLN A 658 -33.94 34.60 -17.75
N VAL A 659 -34.27 34.69 -19.02
CA VAL A 659 -33.37 35.21 -20.05
C VAL A 659 -33.90 36.56 -20.57
N SER A 660 -33.03 37.53 -20.77
CA SER A 660 -33.35 38.80 -21.43
C SER A 660 -32.24 39.18 -22.38
N ILE A 661 -32.61 39.72 -23.53
CA ILE A 661 -31.70 40.29 -24.51
C ILE A 661 -31.78 41.82 -24.38
N LYS A 662 -30.62 42.44 -24.19
CA LYS A 662 -30.49 43.91 -24.05
C LYS A 662 -29.65 44.46 -25.19
N ASP A 663 -29.96 45.65 -25.62
CA ASP A 663 -29.09 46.46 -26.48
C ASP A 663 -27.94 47.11 -25.65
N LEU A 664 -27.03 47.77 -26.33
CA LEU A 664 -25.89 48.44 -25.68
C LEU A 664 -26.29 49.61 -24.77
N SER A 665 -27.53 50.13 -24.91
CA SER A 665 -28.08 51.16 -23.97
C SER A 665 -28.62 50.52 -22.69
N GLY A 666 -28.68 49.17 -22.60
CA GLY A 666 -29.25 48.45 -21.47
C GLY A 666 -30.77 48.22 -21.58
N LYS A 667 -31.42 48.67 -22.68
CA LYS A 667 -32.84 48.45 -22.90
C LYS A 667 -33.12 47.00 -23.21
N THR A 668 -34.08 46.38 -22.52
CA THR A 668 -34.52 45.01 -22.78
C THR A 668 -35.38 44.95 -24.04
N ILE A 669 -34.93 44.16 -25.01
CA ILE A 669 -35.58 43.93 -26.29
C ILE A 669 -36.42 42.65 -26.28
N TYR A 670 -35.97 41.67 -25.55
CA TYR A 670 -36.62 40.36 -25.38
C TYR A 670 -36.48 39.86 -23.96
N SER A 671 -37.51 39.24 -23.41
CA SER A 671 -37.45 38.57 -22.11
C SER A 671 -38.35 37.33 -22.11
N SER A 672 -37.87 36.24 -21.55
CA SER A 672 -38.64 35.02 -21.40
C SER A 672 -38.17 34.22 -20.18
N GLN A 673 -39.11 33.50 -19.60
CA GLN A 673 -38.81 32.57 -18.52
C GLN A 673 -38.71 31.15 -19.10
N LEU A 674 -37.58 30.50 -18.85
CA LEU A 674 -37.33 29.11 -19.27
C LEU A 674 -37.49 28.22 -18.05
N GLN A 675 -38.26 27.14 -18.21
CA GLN A 675 -38.41 26.17 -17.14
C GLN A 675 -37.17 25.26 -17.10
N ARG A 676 -36.52 25.16 -15.93
CA ARG A 676 -35.42 24.29 -15.50
C ARG A 676 -34.60 23.69 -16.65
N VAL A 677 -33.57 24.41 -17.07
CA VAL A 677 -32.77 24.04 -18.24
C VAL A 677 -31.36 23.66 -17.80
N ASN A 678 -31.00 22.39 -17.94
CA ASN A 678 -29.62 21.90 -17.88
C ASN A 678 -29.31 21.19 -19.20
N ALA A 679 -29.48 21.90 -20.31
CA ALA A 679 -29.33 21.38 -21.66
C ALA A 679 -29.12 22.53 -22.65
N VAL A 680 -29.05 22.23 -23.93
CA VAL A 680 -29.08 23.24 -24.98
C VAL A 680 -30.52 23.77 -25.17
N THR A 681 -30.68 25.07 -24.99
CA THR A 681 -31.98 25.74 -25.15
C THR A 681 -31.88 26.79 -26.22
N SER A 682 -32.93 26.88 -27.05
CA SER A 682 -33.02 27.86 -28.11
C SER A 682 -33.77 29.12 -27.64
N VAL A 683 -33.12 30.29 -27.72
CA VAL A 683 -33.73 31.59 -27.45
C VAL A 683 -33.88 32.33 -28.76
N PRO A 684 -35.12 32.77 -29.13
CA PRO A 684 -35.35 33.44 -30.40
C PRO A 684 -34.57 34.75 -30.53
N ALA A 685 -33.89 34.90 -31.67
CA ALA A 685 -33.16 36.13 -32.02
C ALA A 685 -33.45 36.61 -33.45
N SER A 686 -34.45 36.01 -34.13
CA SER A 686 -34.80 36.32 -35.53
C SER A 686 -35.30 37.75 -35.69
N ALA A 687 -35.96 38.33 -34.69
CA ALA A 687 -36.48 39.68 -34.69
C ALA A 687 -35.43 40.78 -34.39
N LEU A 688 -34.20 40.40 -34.05
CA LEU A 688 -33.13 41.36 -33.78
C LEU A 688 -32.51 41.85 -35.09
N LEU A 689 -32.18 43.14 -35.16
CA LEU A 689 -31.38 43.71 -36.24
C LEU A 689 -29.91 43.28 -36.10
N HIS A 690 -29.15 43.40 -37.21
CA HIS A 690 -27.70 43.16 -37.11
C HIS A 690 -27.05 44.12 -36.13
N GLY A 691 -26.30 43.64 -35.16
CA GLY A 691 -25.67 44.44 -34.12
C GLY A 691 -25.14 43.65 -32.95
N LEU A 692 -24.55 44.32 -32.00
CA LEU A 692 -24.03 43.77 -30.74
C LEU A 692 -25.13 43.86 -29.66
N TYR A 693 -25.34 42.76 -28.97
CA TYR A 693 -26.32 42.58 -27.90
C TYR A 693 -25.73 41.89 -26.68
N ILE A 694 -26.42 41.99 -25.57
CA ILE A 694 -26.04 41.29 -24.32
C ILE A 694 -27.21 40.36 -23.94
N LEU A 695 -26.92 39.06 -23.86
CA LEU A 695 -27.82 38.07 -23.26
C LEU A 695 -27.59 38.09 -21.74
N VAL A 696 -28.60 38.45 -20.97
CA VAL A 696 -28.58 38.40 -19.51
C VAL A 696 -29.41 37.19 -19.07
N ILE A 697 -28.82 36.36 -18.27
CA ILE A 697 -29.40 35.11 -17.75
C ILE A 697 -29.43 35.21 -16.24
N THR A 698 -30.61 35.07 -15.63
CA THR A 698 -30.82 35.13 -14.19
C THR A 698 -31.35 33.82 -13.67
N SER A 699 -30.67 33.26 -12.65
CA SER A 699 -31.12 32.06 -11.94
C SER A 699 -30.65 32.10 -10.50
N GLY A 700 -31.51 31.75 -9.54
CA GLY A 700 -31.15 31.68 -8.11
C GLY A 700 -30.66 33.00 -7.51
N GLY A 701 -31.06 34.17 -8.09
CA GLY A 701 -30.58 35.49 -7.66
C GLY A 701 -29.24 35.93 -8.26
N GLU A 702 -28.59 35.10 -9.03
CA GLU A 702 -27.33 35.40 -9.76
C GLU A 702 -27.64 35.77 -11.21
N ASN A 703 -26.87 36.73 -11.77
CA ASN A 703 -26.93 37.16 -13.16
C ASN A 703 -25.63 36.85 -13.89
N LYS A 704 -25.76 36.30 -15.09
CA LYS A 704 -24.64 36.17 -16.05
C LYS A 704 -24.97 36.92 -17.32
N SER A 705 -24.00 37.66 -17.84
CA SER A 705 -24.13 38.47 -19.05
C SER A 705 -23.17 37.95 -20.10
N ILE A 706 -23.67 37.62 -21.29
CA ILE A 706 -22.90 37.11 -22.42
C ILE A 706 -23.09 38.02 -23.61
N PRO A 707 -22.07 38.73 -24.11
CA PRO A 707 -22.17 39.51 -25.33
C PRO A 707 -22.24 38.59 -26.55
N PHE A 708 -23.09 38.99 -27.51
CA PHE A 708 -23.19 38.27 -28.78
C PHE A 708 -23.46 39.22 -29.94
N VAL A 709 -23.11 38.79 -31.14
CA VAL A 709 -23.34 39.50 -32.40
C VAL A 709 -24.51 38.84 -33.14
N LYS A 710 -25.44 39.62 -33.57
CA LYS A 710 -26.54 39.24 -34.46
C LYS A 710 -26.21 39.57 -35.89
#